data_f005fd54c596702d098ba657ed252ede
#
_entry.id   f005fd54c596702d098ba657ed252ede
#
_cell.length_a   1.000
_cell.length_b   1.000
_cell.length_c   1.000
_cell.angle_alpha   90.00
_cell.angle_beta   90.00
_cell.angle_gamma   90.00
#
_symmetry.space_group_name_H-M   'P 1'
#
loop_
_entity.id
_entity.type
_entity.pdbx_description
1 polymer ?
#
loop_
_entity_poly.entity_id
_entity_poly.type
_entity_poly.pdbx_seq_one_letter_code
_entity_poly.pdbx_strand_id
1 'polypeptide(L)'
;MTEWLVNNMKKSNFLSLDSLSFQDFDENSELIPLMTPEDEELINKESLPESLPILPLRNTVLFPGVVIPITAGRDTSIKLINDANNAGKVIGVVAQKDETVENPSAKDIYKTGTVARILKVLKMPDGNTTVIIQGKKRFQINEIISEKPYLSATISDLPQSKPSNDNKEFAAIIDSIKDLSLEIIKESPNIPTEATFAIKNIESSSFLVNFVSSNMNLKVAEKQKLLEINDLQERALETLRFMNIEYQKLELKNDIQNKVQSDMNQQQREYFLHQQLKTIQEELGGAASSGQEIEEMKVRAKEMKWDEKVKNHFDKELAKMQRMNPQVAEYSIQRNYLDLFLDLPWNEYSSDQFDLKRAKQILDRDHFGLDDVKKRIIEYLAVLKLRNDMKSPILCLYGPPGVGKTSLGKSIAEALGREYVRISLGGLRDEAEIRGHRKTYIGAMPGRIIQSLKKAGTSNPVFVLDEIDKLSSGHQGDPSSAMLEVLDPEQNNEFYDNFLEMGYDLSKVMFIATSNSLNTIQPALRDRMEIINVTGYTIEEKVEIAKRHLLPKQLEEHGLDSSALKITKPQLEKIVEGYTRESGVRGLEKQIAKMVRYAAKNIAMEETYDVKVSNEDVIEVLGSPRLERDKYENNNVAGVVTGLAWTRVGGDILFIESILSKGKGSLTITGNLGKVMKESATIAMEYIKANADKLNINPEVFDKYNVHIHVPEGATPKDGPSAGVSMLTSLVSLFTQQKVKKSLAMTGEITLRGKVLPVGGIKEKILAAKRARIKEILLCEDNKRDIDEIKPEYLKGLTFHFVKEMSDVIDIAITNQKVRNAKKL
;
A
#
# COMPACT_ATOMS: atom_id res chain seq x y z
N MET A 1 15.89 -28.78 -30.38
CA MET A 1 16.15 -27.66 -29.43
C MET A 1 15.20 -27.69 -28.24
N THR A 2 14.03 -28.25 -28.41
CA THR A 2 13.01 -28.41 -27.34
C THR A 2 13.35 -29.52 -26.31
N GLU A 3 14.04 -30.58 -26.69
CA GLU A 3 14.45 -31.65 -25.75
C GLU A 3 15.66 -31.29 -24.86
N TRP A 4 16.51 -30.37 -25.29
CA TRP A 4 17.64 -29.86 -24.51
C TRP A 4 17.22 -28.90 -23.39
N LEU A 5 16.17 -28.16 -23.60
CA LEU A 5 15.59 -27.25 -22.57
C LEU A 5 14.81 -28.01 -21.49
N VAL A 6 14.16 -29.09 -21.84
CA VAL A 6 13.42 -29.94 -20.87
C VAL A 6 14.36 -30.75 -19.95
N ASN A 7 15.56 -31.13 -20.43
CA ASN A 7 16.53 -31.86 -19.64
C ASN A 7 17.39 -30.98 -18.72
N ASN A 8 17.53 -29.68 -18.98
CA ASN A 8 18.26 -28.78 -18.09
C ASN A 8 17.39 -28.10 -17.00
N MET A 9 16.06 -28.14 -17.11
CA MET A 9 15.15 -27.72 -16.02
C MET A 9 14.98 -28.79 -14.92
N LYS A 10 15.51 -30.00 -15.10
CA LYS A 10 15.46 -31.11 -14.10
C LYS A 10 16.60 -31.13 -13.08
N LYS A 11 17.44 -30.11 -13.00
CA LYS A 11 18.56 -30.03 -12.03
C LYS A 11 18.51 -28.78 -11.13
N SER A 12 17.35 -28.29 -10.73
CA SER A 12 17.23 -27.52 -9.52
C SER A 12 16.69 -28.45 -8.42
N ASN A 13 17.53 -28.75 -7.43
CA ASN A 13 17.19 -29.57 -6.28
C ASN A 13 16.09 -28.88 -5.45
N PHE A 14 14.83 -28.99 -5.86
CA PHE A 14 13.69 -28.82 -4.98
C PHE A 14 13.50 -30.15 -4.24
N LEU A 15 13.78 -30.17 -2.94
CA LEU A 15 13.15 -31.11 -2.04
C LEU A 15 11.67 -30.78 -1.94
N SER A 16 10.91 -31.12 -2.98
CA SER A 16 9.45 -31.11 -2.93
C SER A 16 9.01 -32.28 -2.04
N LEU A 17 7.96 -32.08 -1.27
CA LEU A 17 7.21 -33.17 -0.62
C LEU A 17 6.74 -34.24 -1.62
N ASP A 18 6.83 -34.01 -2.93
CA ASP A 18 6.57 -34.94 -4.04
C ASP A 18 7.53 -36.10 -4.12
N SER A 19 8.64 -36.13 -3.36
CA SER A 19 9.55 -37.30 -3.29
C SER A 19 9.06 -38.35 -2.30
N LEU A 20 8.04 -38.09 -1.53
CA LEU A 20 7.29 -39.08 -0.76
C LEU A 20 6.02 -39.41 -1.56
N SER A 21 6.14 -40.32 -2.56
CA SER A 21 4.95 -40.94 -3.13
C SER A 21 4.31 -41.77 -2.02
N PHE A 22 3.16 -41.31 -1.51
CA PHE A 22 2.33 -42.03 -0.53
C PHE A 22 1.77 -43.36 -1.06
N GLN A 23 2.19 -43.81 -2.26
CA GLN A 23 1.74 -45.06 -2.86
C GLN A 23 2.49 -46.33 -2.34
N ASP A 24 3.59 -46.19 -1.56
CA ASP A 24 4.36 -47.29 -1.00
C ASP A 24 4.18 -47.50 0.52
N PHE A 25 3.22 -46.77 1.14
CA PHE A 25 2.87 -47.01 2.54
C PHE A 25 1.67 -47.96 2.59
N ASP A 26 1.90 -49.14 3.15
CA ASP A 26 0.84 -50.08 3.54
C ASP A 26 -0.26 -49.39 4.37
N GLU A 27 -1.50 -49.86 4.24
CA GLU A 27 -2.70 -49.30 4.92
C GLU A 27 -2.64 -49.24 6.46
N ASN A 28 -1.46 -49.52 7.07
CA ASN A 28 -1.19 -49.43 8.51
C ASN A 28 -0.12 -48.39 8.89
N SER A 29 0.17 -47.39 8.04
CA SER A 29 1.13 -46.35 8.39
C SER A 29 0.45 -45.35 9.35
N GLU A 30 0.83 -45.41 10.64
CA GLU A 30 0.54 -44.39 11.62
C GLU A 30 0.95 -43.00 11.08
N LEU A 31 0.02 -42.07 10.99
CA LEU A 31 0.27 -40.66 10.77
C LEU A 31 1.42 -40.23 11.69
N ILE A 32 2.45 -39.53 11.12
CA ILE A 32 3.54 -38.98 11.92
C ILE A 32 2.88 -38.05 12.98
N PRO A 33 2.95 -38.39 14.28
CA PRO A 33 2.27 -37.63 15.30
C PRO A 33 2.84 -36.21 15.38
N LEU A 34 1.95 -35.23 15.31
CA LEU A 34 2.32 -33.84 15.60
C LEU A 34 2.73 -33.77 17.07
N MET A 35 3.88 -33.13 17.34
CA MET A 35 4.42 -33.02 18.70
C MET A 35 3.48 -32.17 19.59
N THR A 36 3.02 -32.77 20.68
CA THR A 36 2.23 -32.07 21.68
C THR A 36 3.13 -31.32 22.68
N PRO A 37 2.60 -30.32 23.42
CA PRO A 37 3.36 -29.65 24.48
C PRO A 37 3.89 -30.61 25.56
N GLU A 38 3.16 -31.70 25.84
CA GLU A 38 3.54 -32.74 26.81
C GLU A 38 4.73 -33.56 26.30
N ASP A 39 4.77 -33.90 25.00
CA ASP A 39 5.90 -34.59 24.38
C ASP A 39 7.16 -33.73 24.41
N GLU A 40 6.99 -32.41 24.21
CA GLU A 40 8.09 -31.45 24.28
C GLU A 40 8.69 -31.37 25.71
N GLU A 41 7.83 -31.37 26.73
CA GLU A 41 8.30 -31.41 28.11
C GLU A 41 9.05 -32.70 28.46
N LEU A 42 8.61 -33.86 27.97
CA LEU A 42 9.28 -35.16 28.18
C LEU A 42 10.67 -35.14 27.53
N ILE A 43 10.77 -34.67 26.29
CA ILE A 43 12.02 -34.51 25.56
C ILE A 43 12.98 -33.56 26.30
N ASN A 44 12.47 -32.47 26.84
CA ASN A 44 13.29 -31.50 27.57
C ASN A 44 13.84 -32.04 28.90
N LYS A 45 13.21 -33.05 29.50
CA LYS A 45 13.67 -33.72 30.74
C LYS A 45 14.69 -34.83 30.49
N GLU A 46 14.84 -35.33 29.25
CA GLU A 46 15.84 -36.34 28.92
C GLU A 46 17.26 -35.76 29.08
N SER A 47 18.13 -36.47 29.79
CA SER A 47 19.55 -36.14 29.88
C SER A 47 20.27 -36.49 28.58
N LEU A 48 21.12 -35.58 28.09
CA LEU A 48 21.94 -35.82 26.91
C LEU A 48 23.14 -36.72 27.26
N PRO A 49 23.58 -37.64 26.36
CA PRO A 49 24.81 -38.34 26.51
C PRO A 49 26.02 -37.40 26.48
N GLU A 50 27.08 -37.70 27.18
CA GLU A 50 28.29 -36.86 27.20
C GLU A 50 28.99 -36.81 25.83
N SER A 51 28.85 -37.85 25.01
CA SER A 51 29.42 -37.89 23.66
C SER A 51 28.45 -38.57 22.68
N LEU A 52 28.47 -38.08 21.43
CA LEU A 52 27.64 -38.58 20.34
C LEU A 52 28.41 -38.72 19.04
N PRO A 53 28.04 -39.72 18.19
CA PRO A 53 28.44 -39.75 16.80
C PRO A 53 27.74 -38.59 16.05
N ILE A 54 28.49 -37.83 15.25
CA ILE A 54 28.02 -36.64 14.55
C ILE A 54 27.80 -36.91 13.06
N LEU A 55 26.56 -36.75 12.60
CA LEU A 55 26.18 -36.88 11.20
C LEU A 55 26.13 -35.50 10.53
N PRO A 56 27.07 -35.20 9.59
CA PRO A 56 27.04 -33.94 8.86
C PRO A 56 25.96 -33.94 7.77
N LEU A 57 25.09 -32.93 7.77
CA LEU A 57 24.10 -32.69 6.72
C LEU A 57 24.60 -31.67 5.69
N ARG A 58 24.43 -32.00 4.39
CA ARG A 58 25.00 -31.19 3.31
C ARG A 58 24.15 -29.90 3.03
N ASN A 59 22.86 -30.06 2.90
CA ASN A 59 21.94 -29.01 2.37
C ASN A 59 20.68 -28.77 3.21
N THR A 60 20.68 -29.22 4.45
CA THR A 60 19.57 -28.99 5.38
C THR A 60 20.05 -28.84 6.81
N VAL A 61 19.18 -28.31 7.66
CA VAL A 61 19.36 -28.15 9.11
C VAL A 61 18.21 -28.88 9.81
N LEU A 62 18.52 -29.71 10.76
CA LEU A 62 17.52 -30.41 11.58
C LEU A 62 17.12 -29.56 12.77
N PHE A 63 15.83 -29.28 12.89
CA PHE A 63 15.26 -28.56 14.05
C PHE A 63 14.64 -29.55 15.07
N PRO A 64 14.60 -29.17 16.36
CA PRO A 64 13.91 -29.98 17.39
C PRO A 64 12.44 -30.21 17.03
N GLY A 65 12.00 -31.45 17.26
CA GLY A 65 10.63 -31.90 16.99
C GLY A 65 10.39 -32.31 15.52
N VAL A 66 11.17 -31.82 14.58
CA VAL A 66 10.94 -32.06 13.15
C VAL A 66 11.46 -33.46 12.75
N VAL A 67 10.69 -34.13 11.89
CA VAL A 67 11.06 -35.42 11.28
C VAL A 67 11.45 -35.14 9.83
N ILE A 68 12.65 -35.62 9.44
CA ILE A 68 13.14 -35.51 8.07
C ILE A 68 13.73 -36.82 7.55
N PRO A 69 13.51 -37.17 6.28
CA PRO A 69 14.24 -38.23 5.61
C PRO A 69 15.61 -37.72 5.14
N ILE A 70 16.66 -38.47 5.34
CA ILE A 70 18.01 -38.12 4.90
C ILE A 70 18.58 -39.31 4.12
N THR A 71 19.05 -39.04 2.90
CA THR A 71 19.75 -40.02 2.11
C THR A 71 21.25 -39.92 2.32
N ALA A 72 21.87 -40.94 2.89
CA ALA A 72 23.28 -41.03 3.11
C ALA A 72 23.93 -41.82 1.97
N GLY A 73 24.81 -41.16 1.21
CA GLY A 73 25.60 -41.81 0.13
C GLY A 73 27.08 -41.98 0.48
N ARG A 74 27.54 -41.49 1.67
CA ARG A 74 28.93 -41.59 2.11
C ARG A 74 29.13 -42.82 2.97
N ASP A 75 30.19 -43.61 2.73
CA ASP A 75 30.51 -44.80 3.50
C ASP A 75 30.63 -44.51 5.01
N THR A 76 31.23 -43.36 5.38
CA THR A 76 31.34 -42.92 6.78
C THR A 76 29.99 -42.64 7.42
N SER A 77 29.07 -42.00 6.70
CA SER A 77 27.71 -41.72 7.17
C SER A 77 26.86 -43.00 7.26
N ILE A 78 26.96 -43.88 6.26
CA ILE A 78 26.27 -45.19 6.27
C ILE A 78 26.73 -46.04 7.44
N LYS A 79 28.04 -46.07 7.71
CA LYS A 79 28.62 -46.80 8.85
C LYS A 79 28.11 -46.21 10.17
N LEU A 80 28.15 -44.88 10.33
CA LEU A 80 27.61 -44.19 11.52
C LEU A 80 26.16 -44.59 11.77
N ILE A 81 25.31 -44.52 10.74
CA ILE A 81 23.86 -44.80 10.85
C ILE A 81 23.63 -46.25 11.28
N ASN A 82 24.39 -47.20 10.70
CA ASN A 82 24.27 -48.61 11.04
C ASN A 82 24.73 -48.89 12.50
N ASP A 83 25.87 -48.36 12.90
CA ASP A 83 26.38 -48.48 14.26
C ASP A 83 25.44 -47.85 15.30
N ALA A 84 24.94 -46.62 15.02
CA ALA A 84 24.01 -45.94 15.90
C ALA A 84 22.64 -46.65 15.98
N ASN A 85 22.15 -47.20 14.86
CA ASN A 85 20.88 -47.95 14.86
C ASN A 85 20.94 -49.20 15.74
N ASN A 86 22.13 -49.82 15.89
CA ASN A 86 22.37 -50.99 16.76
C ASN A 86 22.66 -50.59 18.21
N ALA A 87 23.15 -49.39 18.48
CA ALA A 87 23.67 -48.94 19.79
C ALA A 87 22.81 -47.91 20.55
N GLY A 88 21.50 -47.81 20.28
CA GLY A 88 20.64 -46.89 21.03
C GLY A 88 19.86 -45.84 20.20
N LYS A 89 20.07 -45.82 18.89
CA LYS A 89 19.34 -45.00 17.90
C LYS A 89 19.44 -43.49 18.09
N VAL A 90 20.46 -43.02 18.80
CA VAL A 90 20.67 -41.58 19.05
C VAL A 90 21.94 -41.10 18.34
N ILE A 91 21.85 -40.02 17.61
CA ILE A 91 22.95 -39.37 16.86
C ILE A 91 22.92 -37.87 17.06
N GLY A 92 24.07 -37.24 16.94
CA GLY A 92 24.14 -35.76 16.78
C GLY A 92 24.10 -35.39 15.30
N VAL A 93 23.26 -34.42 14.93
CA VAL A 93 23.10 -33.99 13.54
C VAL A 93 23.50 -32.52 13.43
N VAL A 94 24.41 -32.21 12.51
CA VAL A 94 24.98 -30.86 12.34
C VAL A 94 25.07 -30.52 10.86
N ALA A 95 24.77 -29.29 10.48
CA ALA A 95 24.89 -28.86 9.10
C ALA A 95 26.36 -28.58 8.70
N GLN A 96 26.65 -28.80 7.42
CA GLN A 96 27.91 -28.35 6.82
C GLN A 96 27.87 -26.86 6.50
N LYS A 97 29.05 -26.22 6.58
CA LYS A 97 29.20 -24.79 6.17
C LYS A 97 29.25 -24.62 4.66
N ASP A 98 29.88 -25.59 3.97
CA ASP A 98 30.01 -25.59 2.51
C ASP A 98 29.52 -26.93 1.96
N GLU A 99 28.50 -26.87 1.12
CA GLU A 99 27.87 -28.02 0.50
C GLU A 99 28.75 -28.74 -0.54
N THR A 100 29.81 -28.09 -1.02
CA THR A 100 30.73 -28.66 -2.01
C THR A 100 31.73 -29.66 -1.42
N VAL A 101 31.95 -29.63 -0.11
CA VAL A 101 32.90 -30.51 0.57
C VAL A 101 32.33 -31.93 0.68
N GLU A 102 32.96 -32.90 0.01
CA GLU A 102 32.48 -34.26 0.05
C GLU A 102 32.73 -34.96 1.39
N ASN A 103 33.89 -34.77 2.00
CA ASN A 103 34.27 -35.38 3.28
C ASN A 103 34.54 -34.26 4.32
N PRO A 104 33.52 -33.78 5.04
CA PRO A 104 33.67 -32.70 6.00
C PRO A 104 34.51 -33.11 7.21
N SER A 105 35.47 -32.26 7.56
CA SER A 105 36.24 -32.27 8.80
C SER A 105 35.57 -31.47 9.91
N ALA A 106 36.15 -31.47 11.09
CA ALA A 106 35.69 -30.64 12.23
C ALA A 106 35.51 -29.12 11.91
N LYS A 107 36.26 -28.58 10.93
CA LYS A 107 36.23 -27.17 10.54
C LYS A 107 35.08 -26.84 9.60
N ASP A 108 34.60 -27.86 8.89
CA ASP A 108 33.62 -27.71 7.80
C ASP A 108 32.16 -27.80 8.30
N ILE A 109 31.99 -28.11 9.59
CA ILE A 109 30.68 -28.21 10.22
C ILE A 109 30.39 -27.04 11.17
N TYR A 110 29.11 -26.78 11.43
CA TYR A 110 28.72 -25.82 12.46
C TYR A 110 28.90 -26.42 13.86
N LYS A 111 28.98 -25.58 14.89
CA LYS A 111 29.16 -26.02 16.27
C LYS A 111 27.84 -26.36 16.97
N THR A 112 26.73 -25.79 16.49
CA THR A 112 25.40 -26.02 17.03
C THR A 112 24.66 -27.01 16.14
N GLY A 113 24.08 -28.03 16.76
CA GLY A 113 23.32 -29.08 16.08
C GLY A 113 22.09 -29.51 16.87
N THR A 114 21.45 -30.58 16.38
CA THR A 114 20.27 -31.16 17.03
C THR A 114 20.53 -32.64 17.26
N VAL A 115 20.32 -33.12 18.51
CA VAL A 115 20.29 -34.54 18.83
C VAL A 115 19.10 -35.17 18.15
N ALA A 116 19.31 -36.22 17.41
CA ALA A 116 18.29 -36.91 16.65
C ALA A 116 18.14 -38.37 17.06
N ARG A 117 16.90 -38.84 17.00
CA ARG A 117 16.58 -40.25 17.13
C ARG A 117 16.32 -40.86 15.76
N ILE A 118 16.93 -42.01 15.48
CA ILE A 118 16.66 -42.78 14.27
C ILE A 118 15.33 -43.52 14.44
N LEU A 119 14.35 -43.20 13.59
CA LEU A 119 13.03 -43.84 13.56
C LEU A 119 13.06 -45.08 12.66
N LYS A 120 13.55 -44.94 11.43
CA LYS A 120 13.58 -46.01 10.42
C LYS A 120 14.80 -45.91 9.52
N VAL A 121 15.38 -47.04 9.13
CA VAL A 121 16.46 -47.10 8.14
C VAL A 121 15.97 -47.91 6.95
N LEU A 122 16.03 -47.30 5.76
CA LEU A 122 15.59 -47.89 4.49
C LEU A 122 16.82 -48.04 3.56
N LYS A 123 17.08 -49.25 3.06
CA LYS A 123 18.08 -49.47 2.05
C LYS A 123 17.44 -49.36 0.67
N MET A 124 17.93 -48.43 -0.12
CA MET A 124 17.40 -48.17 -1.45
C MET A 124 18.06 -49.10 -2.49
N PRO A 125 17.34 -49.42 -3.61
CA PRO A 125 17.90 -50.30 -4.67
C PRO A 125 19.15 -49.74 -5.35
N ASP A 126 19.39 -48.43 -5.27
CA ASP A 126 20.57 -47.74 -5.83
C ASP A 126 21.84 -47.83 -4.96
N GLY A 127 21.76 -48.51 -3.82
CA GLY A 127 22.86 -48.67 -2.87
C GLY A 127 22.94 -47.58 -1.81
N ASN A 128 22.12 -46.52 -1.90
CA ASN A 128 22.02 -45.49 -0.89
C ASN A 128 21.22 -45.98 0.32
N THR A 129 21.47 -45.36 1.49
CA THR A 129 20.72 -45.63 2.71
C THR A 129 19.93 -44.38 3.09
N THR A 130 18.60 -44.46 3.06
CA THR A 130 17.73 -43.41 3.57
C THR A 130 17.38 -43.69 5.02
N VAL A 131 17.57 -42.68 5.87
CA VAL A 131 17.25 -42.75 7.29
C VAL A 131 16.21 -41.70 7.63
N ILE A 132 15.16 -42.09 8.32
CA ILE A 132 14.17 -41.17 8.88
C ILE A 132 14.59 -40.86 10.29
N ILE A 133 14.84 -39.56 10.56
CA ILE A 133 15.30 -39.09 11.87
C ILE A 133 14.37 -38.04 12.42
N GLN A 134 14.21 -38.00 13.74
CA GLN A 134 13.47 -37.00 14.49
C GLN A 134 14.42 -36.20 15.38
N GLY A 135 14.40 -34.87 15.25
CA GLY A 135 15.13 -33.96 16.11
C GLY A 135 14.57 -33.97 17.54
N LYS A 136 15.43 -34.00 18.55
CA LYS A 136 15.06 -33.95 19.96
C LYS A 136 15.42 -32.59 20.59
N LYS A 137 16.68 -32.39 20.92
CA LYS A 137 17.22 -31.23 21.61
C LYS A 137 18.38 -30.60 20.84
N ARG A 138 18.57 -29.30 21.03
CA ARG A 138 19.76 -28.60 20.52
C ARG A 138 20.95 -28.93 21.41
N PHE A 139 22.10 -29.00 20.80
CA PHE A 139 23.37 -29.15 21.50
C PHE A 139 24.47 -28.29 20.89
N GLN A 140 25.49 -28.08 21.66
CA GLN A 140 26.73 -27.43 21.20
C GLN A 140 27.86 -28.41 21.28
N ILE A 141 28.68 -28.46 20.22
CA ILE A 141 29.92 -29.25 20.18
C ILE A 141 30.98 -28.54 21.03
N ASN A 142 31.50 -29.23 22.04
CA ASN A 142 32.58 -28.72 22.87
C ASN A 142 33.94 -29.11 22.26
N GLU A 143 34.15 -30.42 22.00
CA GLU A 143 35.39 -30.95 21.46
C GLU A 143 35.11 -32.16 20.57
N ILE A 144 35.86 -32.31 19.48
CA ILE A 144 35.81 -33.49 18.62
C ILE A 144 36.77 -34.59 19.21
N ILE A 145 36.16 -35.71 19.56
CA ILE A 145 36.92 -36.87 20.16
C ILE A 145 37.63 -37.67 19.08
N SER A 146 36.95 -37.90 17.95
CA SER A 146 37.46 -38.74 16.86
C SER A 146 36.88 -38.28 15.51
N GLU A 147 37.71 -38.39 14.45
CA GLU A 147 37.27 -38.17 13.07
C GLU A 147 37.12 -39.49 12.29
N LYS A 148 37.67 -40.58 12.79
CA LYS A 148 37.59 -41.95 12.16
C LYS A 148 37.08 -42.97 13.16
N PRO A 149 36.16 -43.88 12.75
CA PRO A 149 35.67 -44.12 11.39
C PRO A 149 34.59 -43.08 10.95
N TYR A 150 34.07 -42.28 11.87
CA TYR A 150 33.15 -41.15 11.66
C TYR A 150 33.39 -40.12 12.76
N LEU A 151 32.85 -38.93 12.55
CA LEU A 151 32.96 -37.84 13.53
C LEU A 151 32.25 -38.19 14.84
N SER A 152 32.93 -38.01 15.98
CA SER A 152 32.37 -38.16 17.32
C SER A 152 32.81 -36.95 18.18
N ALA A 153 31.89 -36.40 18.97
CA ALA A 153 32.15 -35.20 19.74
C ALA A 153 31.55 -35.26 21.15
N THR A 154 32.22 -34.58 22.08
CA THR A 154 31.60 -34.21 23.36
C THR A 154 30.64 -33.07 23.14
N ILE A 155 29.47 -33.12 23.78
CA ILE A 155 28.41 -32.16 23.58
C ILE A 155 27.93 -31.57 24.91
N SER A 156 27.38 -30.37 24.86
CA SER A 156 26.66 -29.75 25.97
C SER A 156 25.25 -29.37 25.54
N ASP A 157 24.32 -29.44 26.47
CA ASP A 157 22.94 -28.98 26.24
C ASP A 157 22.88 -27.49 25.93
N LEU A 158 22.09 -27.10 24.95
CA LEU A 158 21.84 -25.75 24.59
C LEU A 158 20.37 -25.37 24.93
N PRO A 159 20.10 -24.93 26.16
CA PRO A 159 18.74 -24.71 26.62
C PRO A 159 18.07 -23.58 25.84
N GLN A 160 16.75 -23.72 25.64
CA GLN A 160 15.92 -22.72 25.01
C GLN A 160 15.23 -21.86 26.07
N SER A 161 15.40 -20.54 25.94
CA SER A 161 14.60 -19.59 26.73
C SER A 161 13.18 -19.51 26.13
N LYS A 162 12.17 -19.73 26.99
CA LYS A 162 10.76 -19.61 26.59
C LYS A 162 10.18 -18.34 27.27
N PRO A 163 9.43 -17.52 26.53
CA PRO A 163 8.69 -16.39 27.13
C PRO A 163 7.63 -16.92 28.10
N SER A 164 7.19 -16.06 29.04
CA SER A 164 6.10 -16.40 29.96
C SER A 164 4.79 -16.63 29.20
N ASN A 165 3.93 -17.50 29.71
CA ASN A 165 2.65 -17.83 29.07
C ASN A 165 1.69 -16.62 28.89
N ASP A 166 1.91 -15.52 29.61
CA ASP A 166 1.12 -14.28 29.53
C ASP A 166 1.70 -13.25 28.55
N ASN A 167 2.75 -13.60 27.80
CA ASN A 167 3.38 -12.67 26.85
C ASN A 167 2.51 -12.51 25.58
N LYS A 168 1.71 -11.43 25.55
CA LYS A 168 0.80 -11.11 24.44
C LYS A 168 1.53 -10.82 23.13
N GLU A 169 2.74 -10.30 23.20
CA GLU A 169 3.55 -10.02 21.99
C GLU A 169 3.99 -11.33 21.32
N PHE A 170 4.46 -12.29 22.12
CA PHE A 170 4.82 -13.61 21.60
C PHE A 170 3.63 -14.35 21.02
N ALA A 171 2.46 -14.30 21.66
CA ALA A 171 1.23 -14.89 21.12
C ALA A 171 0.85 -14.29 19.76
N ALA A 172 0.93 -12.95 19.63
CA ALA A 172 0.66 -12.27 18.35
C ALA A 172 1.65 -12.67 17.24
N ILE A 173 2.93 -12.88 17.57
CA ILE A 173 3.93 -13.37 16.61
C ILE A 173 3.59 -14.78 16.12
N ILE A 174 3.20 -15.68 17.04
CA ILE A 174 2.81 -17.06 16.71
C ILE A 174 1.58 -17.09 15.81
N ASP A 175 0.56 -16.29 16.12
CA ASP A 175 -0.64 -16.17 15.29
C ASP A 175 -0.29 -15.63 13.90
N SER A 176 0.58 -14.62 13.82
CA SER A 176 1.07 -14.09 12.53
C SER A 176 1.84 -15.13 11.72
N ILE A 177 2.64 -15.99 12.37
CA ILE A 177 3.33 -17.10 11.70
C ILE A 177 2.31 -18.10 11.15
N LYS A 178 1.25 -18.44 11.89
CA LYS A 178 0.19 -19.34 11.42
C LYS A 178 -0.52 -18.75 10.20
N ASP A 179 -0.97 -17.50 10.29
CA ASP A 179 -1.71 -16.84 9.22
C ASP A 179 -0.87 -16.73 7.94
N LEU A 180 0.37 -16.28 8.06
CA LEU A 180 1.26 -16.13 6.91
C LEU A 180 1.65 -17.50 6.31
N SER A 181 1.77 -18.55 7.13
CA SER A 181 1.97 -19.93 6.63
C SER A 181 0.80 -20.38 5.77
N LEU A 182 -0.44 -20.08 6.17
CA LEU A 182 -1.64 -20.42 5.41
C LEU A 182 -1.72 -19.65 4.08
N GLU A 183 -1.30 -18.38 4.08
CA GLU A 183 -1.21 -17.58 2.85
C GLU A 183 -0.15 -18.13 1.88
N ILE A 184 1.04 -18.48 2.38
CA ILE A 184 2.11 -19.07 1.57
C ILE A 184 1.66 -20.41 0.95
N ILE A 185 0.98 -21.27 1.72
CA ILE A 185 0.45 -22.55 1.23
C ILE A 185 -0.59 -22.30 0.12
N LYS A 186 -1.46 -21.34 0.28
CA LYS A 186 -2.51 -21.00 -0.69
C LYS A 186 -1.92 -20.48 -2.02
N GLU A 187 -0.90 -19.64 -1.94
CA GLU A 187 -0.27 -19.03 -3.11
C GLU A 187 0.78 -19.93 -3.78
N SER A 188 1.20 -21.02 -3.14
CA SER A 188 2.23 -21.92 -3.64
C SER A 188 1.61 -23.15 -4.32
N PRO A 189 1.74 -23.32 -5.65
CA PRO A 189 1.18 -24.47 -6.38
C PRO A 189 1.85 -25.81 -6.02
N ASN A 190 3.01 -25.77 -5.35
CA ASN A 190 3.83 -26.96 -5.06
C ASN A 190 3.64 -27.50 -3.63
N ILE A 191 2.82 -26.84 -2.79
CA ILE A 191 2.56 -27.29 -1.42
C ILE A 191 1.17 -27.94 -1.38
N PRO A 192 1.04 -29.21 -0.93
CA PRO A 192 -0.24 -29.88 -0.81
C PRO A 192 -1.19 -29.14 0.15
N THR A 193 -2.47 -29.11 -0.16
CA THR A 193 -3.51 -28.46 0.67
C THR A 193 -3.64 -29.06 2.07
N GLU A 194 -3.22 -30.32 2.25
CA GLU A 194 -3.15 -31.04 3.52
C GLU A 194 -2.19 -30.39 4.53
N ALA A 195 -1.17 -29.67 4.05
CA ALA A 195 -0.27 -28.89 4.91
C ALA A 195 -1.00 -27.82 5.71
N THR A 196 -2.10 -27.28 5.17
CA THR A 196 -3.00 -26.34 5.88
C THR A 196 -3.56 -26.96 7.18
N PHE A 197 -3.94 -28.24 7.11
CA PHE A 197 -4.48 -28.95 8.27
C PHE A 197 -3.40 -29.17 9.34
N ALA A 198 -2.18 -29.51 8.92
CA ALA A 198 -1.06 -29.69 9.85
C ALA A 198 -0.74 -28.39 10.60
N ILE A 199 -0.60 -27.25 9.90
CA ILE A 199 -0.31 -25.94 10.54
C ILE A 199 -1.40 -25.53 11.55
N LYS A 200 -2.67 -25.74 11.21
CA LYS A 200 -3.79 -25.38 12.10
C LYS A 200 -3.81 -26.19 13.41
N ASN A 201 -3.36 -27.44 13.36
CA ASN A 201 -3.43 -28.38 14.49
C ASN A 201 -2.13 -28.41 15.32
N ILE A 202 -1.11 -27.61 14.99
CA ILE A 202 0.08 -27.51 15.84
C ILE A 202 -0.25 -26.66 17.07
N GLU A 203 -0.19 -27.29 18.26
CA GLU A 203 -0.46 -26.65 19.56
C GLU A 203 0.82 -26.06 20.19
N SER A 204 1.98 -26.72 20.03
CA SER A 204 3.24 -26.21 20.56
C SER A 204 3.81 -25.08 19.72
N SER A 205 3.92 -23.86 20.31
CA SER A 205 4.52 -22.69 19.67
C SER A 205 5.98 -22.92 19.29
N SER A 206 6.75 -23.63 20.11
CA SER A 206 8.14 -23.97 19.85
C SER A 206 8.26 -24.93 18.65
N PHE A 207 7.40 -25.93 18.60
CA PHE A 207 7.35 -26.86 17.47
C PHE A 207 6.89 -26.15 16.18
N LEU A 208 5.93 -25.25 16.25
CA LEU A 208 5.48 -24.47 15.08
C LEU A 208 6.64 -23.67 14.47
N VAL A 209 7.38 -22.91 15.30
CA VAL A 209 8.51 -22.10 14.83
C VAL A 209 9.58 -22.99 14.20
N ASN A 210 9.91 -24.14 14.83
CA ASN A 210 10.90 -25.07 14.31
C ASN A 210 10.43 -25.74 13.01
N PHE A 211 9.17 -26.13 12.92
CA PHE A 211 8.56 -26.75 11.76
C PHE A 211 8.57 -25.81 10.55
N VAL A 212 8.13 -24.58 10.75
CA VAL A 212 8.12 -23.55 9.71
C VAL A 212 9.56 -23.25 9.28
N SER A 213 10.49 -23.03 10.22
CA SER A 213 11.91 -22.74 9.92
C SER A 213 12.59 -23.86 9.12
N SER A 214 12.22 -25.12 9.37
CA SER A 214 12.75 -26.26 8.64
C SER A 214 12.27 -26.31 7.19
N ASN A 215 10.99 -25.97 6.95
CA ASN A 215 10.32 -26.12 5.65
C ASN A 215 10.44 -24.89 4.75
N MET A 216 10.89 -23.74 5.26
CA MET A 216 11.15 -22.55 4.43
C MET A 216 12.27 -22.79 3.42
N ASN A 217 12.17 -22.16 2.26
CA ASN A 217 13.20 -22.22 1.21
C ASN A 217 14.34 -21.22 1.50
N LEU A 218 15.10 -21.48 2.57
CA LEU A 218 16.23 -20.68 3.02
C LEU A 218 17.56 -21.40 2.77
N LYS A 219 18.64 -20.62 2.64
CA LYS A 219 19.99 -21.17 2.59
C LYS A 219 20.35 -21.84 3.92
N VAL A 220 21.21 -22.84 3.88
CA VAL A 220 21.67 -23.57 5.08
C VAL A 220 22.19 -22.63 6.17
N ALA A 221 22.94 -21.60 5.79
CA ALA A 221 23.46 -20.61 6.73
C ALA A 221 22.35 -19.80 7.44
N GLU A 222 21.25 -19.50 6.76
CA GLU A 222 20.11 -18.79 7.32
C GLU A 222 19.31 -19.69 8.28
N LYS A 223 19.05 -20.94 7.87
CA LYS A 223 18.43 -21.95 8.74
C LYS A 223 19.28 -22.21 9.98
N GLN A 224 20.60 -22.30 9.83
CA GLN A 224 21.53 -22.49 10.93
C GLN A 224 21.49 -21.31 11.92
N LYS A 225 21.44 -20.08 11.40
CA LYS A 225 21.27 -18.87 12.25
C LYS A 225 20.00 -18.95 13.09
N LEU A 226 18.86 -19.39 12.50
CA LEU A 226 17.63 -19.61 13.25
C LEU A 226 17.77 -20.68 14.33
N LEU A 227 18.49 -21.78 14.04
CA LEU A 227 18.74 -22.83 15.03
C LEU A 227 19.60 -22.34 16.21
N GLU A 228 20.53 -21.40 15.99
CA GLU A 228 21.45 -20.89 16.98
C GLU A 228 20.82 -19.87 17.95
N ILE A 229 19.71 -19.21 17.58
CA ILE A 229 19.00 -18.27 18.45
C ILE A 229 18.44 -19.01 19.66
N ASN A 230 18.84 -18.62 20.87
CA ASN A 230 18.42 -19.29 22.11
C ASN A 230 17.06 -18.82 22.60
N ASP A 231 16.73 -17.56 22.43
CA ASP A 231 15.44 -17.01 22.78
C ASP A 231 14.37 -17.37 21.76
N LEU A 232 13.27 -17.98 22.22
CA LEU A 232 12.19 -18.43 21.32
C LEU A 232 11.43 -17.30 20.70
N GLN A 233 11.26 -16.18 21.39
CA GLN A 233 10.54 -15.00 20.86
C GLN A 233 11.37 -14.34 19.75
N GLU A 234 12.67 -14.19 19.96
CA GLU A 234 13.57 -13.66 18.95
C GLU A 234 13.64 -14.57 17.72
N ARG A 235 13.69 -15.89 17.92
CA ARG A 235 13.65 -16.87 16.82
C ARG A 235 12.34 -16.81 16.05
N ALA A 236 11.21 -16.69 16.73
CA ALA A 236 9.89 -16.55 16.10
C ALA A 236 9.80 -15.27 15.26
N LEU A 237 10.31 -14.15 15.78
CA LEU A 237 10.33 -12.88 15.06
C LEU A 237 11.20 -12.93 13.80
N GLU A 238 12.39 -13.53 13.89
CA GLU A 238 13.27 -13.68 12.74
C GLU A 238 12.70 -14.68 11.72
N THR A 239 12.02 -15.75 12.18
CA THR A 239 11.26 -16.67 11.32
C THR A 239 10.16 -15.93 10.57
N LEU A 240 9.36 -15.11 11.24
CA LEU A 240 8.30 -14.30 10.63
C LEU A 240 8.87 -13.33 9.58
N ARG A 241 10.03 -12.73 9.85
CA ARG A 241 10.72 -11.85 8.92
C ARG A 241 11.11 -12.59 7.62
N PHE A 242 11.70 -13.77 7.72
CA PHE A 242 12.05 -14.59 6.55
C PHE A 242 10.79 -15.03 5.79
N MET A 243 9.72 -15.38 6.48
CA MET A 243 8.44 -15.74 5.85
C MET A 243 7.86 -14.58 5.04
N ASN A 244 7.89 -13.36 5.55
CA ASN A 244 7.43 -12.19 4.82
C ASN A 244 8.22 -11.97 3.52
N ILE A 245 9.54 -12.16 3.56
CA ILE A 245 10.40 -12.04 2.37
C ILE A 245 10.05 -13.14 1.36
N GLU A 246 9.79 -14.35 1.82
CA GLU A 246 9.43 -15.49 0.95
C GLU A 246 8.05 -15.29 0.33
N TYR A 247 7.08 -14.81 1.10
CA TYR A 247 5.74 -14.49 0.63
C TYR A 247 5.75 -13.41 -0.47
N GLN A 248 6.48 -12.31 -0.26
CA GLN A 248 6.63 -11.26 -1.27
C GLN A 248 7.27 -11.76 -2.58
N LYS A 249 8.25 -12.65 -2.48
CA LYS A 249 8.86 -13.29 -3.65
C LYS A 249 7.87 -14.19 -4.39
N LEU A 250 7.04 -14.91 -3.66
CA LEU A 250 6.03 -15.80 -4.22
C LEU A 250 4.93 -15.02 -4.94
N GLU A 251 4.42 -13.97 -4.32
CA GLU A 251 3.44 -13.06 -4.91
C GLU A 251 3.95 -12.46 -6.22
N LEU A 252 5.16 -11.93 -6.21
CA LEU A 252 5.80 -11.39 -7.42
C LEU A 252 5.99 -12.44 -8.52
N LYS A 253 6.37 -13.67 -8.13
CA LYS A 253 6.52 -14.78 -9.08
C LYS A 253 5.19 -15.17 -9.71
N ASN A 254 4.12 -15.25 -8.93
CA ASN A 254 2.77 -15.57 -9.41
C ASN A 254 2.25 -14.49 -10.35
N ASP A 255 2.46 -13.21 -10.04
CA ASP A 255 2.10 -12.10 -10.91
C ASP A 255 2.85 -12.12 -12.25
N ILE A 256 4.14 -12.44 -12.22
CA ILE A 256 4.94 -12.60 -13.44
C ILE A 256 4.46 -13.80 -14.26
N GLN A 257 4.18 -14.94 -13.61
CA GLN A 257 3.69 -16.14 -14.30
C GLN A 257 2.33 -15.92 -14.93
N ASN A 258 1.41 -15.27 -14.22
CA ASN A 258 0.08 -14.93 -14.74
C ASN A 258 0.17 -13.99 -15.94
N LYS A 259 1.06 -13.00 -15.89
CA LYS A 259 1.34 -12.09 -17.01
C LYS A 259 1.92 -12.84 -18.22
N VAL A 260 2.95 -13.68 -17.99
CA VAL A 260 3.58 -14.48 -19.06
C VAL A 260 2.60 -15.49 -19.66
N GLN A 261 1.74 -16.12 -18.85
CA GLN A 261 0.72 -17.04 -19.32
C GLN A 261 -0.37 -16.35 -20.15
N SER A 262 -0.78 -15.14 -19.72
CA SER A 262 -1.70 -14.29 -20.49
C SER A 262 -1.09 -13.89 -21.83
N ASP A 263 0.16 -13.43 -21.83
CA ASP A 263 0.89 -13.00 -23.01
C ASP A 263 1.17 -14.18 -23.97
N MET A 264 1.51 -15.36 -23.44
CA MET A 264 1.70 -16.59 -24.24
C MET A 264 0.38 -17.08 -24.87
N ASN A 265 -0.73 -17.05 -24.15
CA ASN A 265 -2.04 -17.43 -24.68
C ASN A 265 -2.48 -16.46 -25.78
N GLN A 266 -2.21 -15.16 -25.60
CA GLN A 266 -2.49 -14.15 -26.61
C GLN A 266 -1.57 -14.33 -27.83
N GLN A 267 -0.28 -14.54 -27.65
CA GLN A 267 0.68 -14.80 -28.72
C GLN A 267 0.39 -16.12 -29.47
N GLN A 268 0.02 -17.20 -28.77
CA GLN A 268 -0.38 -18.45 -29.43
C GLN A 268 -1.65 -18.27 -30.29
N ARG A 269 -2.62 -17.51 -29.80
CA ARG A 269 -3.85 -17.20 -30.55
C ARG A 269 -3.56 -16.29 -31.74
N GLU A 270 -2.72 -15.29 -31.58
CA GLU A 270 -2.26 -14.41 -32.66
C GLU A 270 -1.41 -15.19 -33.68
N TYR A 271 -0.49 -16.05 -33.20
CA TYR A 271 0.29 -16.93 -34.08
C TYR A 271 -0.60 -17.89 -34.91
N PHE A 272 -1.61 -18.50 -34.27
CA PHE A 272 -2.54 -19.40 -34.96
C PHE A 272 -3.40 -18.66 -35.98
N LEU A 273 -3.88 -17.47 -35.63
CA LEU A 273 -4.59 -16.59 -36.55
C LEU A 273 -3.69 -16.07 -37.67
N HIS A 274 -2.46 -15.73 -37.38
CA HIS A 274 -1.45 -15.36 -38.38
C HIS A 274 -1.10 -16.52 -39.30
N GLN A 275 -0.99 -17.73 -38.80
CA GLN A 275 -0.73 -18.92 -39.62
C GLN A 275 -1.90 -19.26 -40.52
N GLN A 276 -3.15 -19.15 -40.04
CA GLN A 276 -4.33 -19.26 -40.88
C GLN A 276 -4.40 -18.15 -41.95
N LEU A 277 -4.11 -16.91 -41.58
CA LEU A 277 -4.01 -15.78 -42.53
C LEU A 277 -2.91 -16.02 -43.57
N LYS A 278 -1.78 -16.54 -43.14
CA LYS A 278 -0.62 -16.85 -44.01
C LYS A 278 -0.97 -17.97 -45.01
N THR A 279 -1.63 -19.03 -44.55
CA THR A 279 -2.09 -20.13 -45.42
C THR A 279 -3.12 -19.62 -46.45
N ILE A 280 -4.05 -18.77 -46.02
CA ILE A 280 -5.01 -18.14 -46.91
C ILE A 280 -4.34 -17.15 -47.86
N GLN A 281 -3.31 -16.41 -47.42
CA GLN A 281 -2.53 -15.50 -48.28
C GLN A 281 -1.60 -16.25 -49.24
N GLU A 282 -1.05 -17.39 -48.89
CA GLU A 282 -0.26 -18.26 -49.74
C GLU A 282 -1.11 -18.92 -50.82
N GLU A 283 -2.38 -19.28 -50.54
CA GLU A 283 -3.37 -19.77 -51.52
C GLU A 283 -3.88 -18.64 -52.45
N LEU A 284 -3.83 -17.39 -52.02
CA LEU A 284 -4.26 -16.19 -52.80
C LEU A 284 -3.14 -15.49 -53.56
N GLY A 285 -1.92 -16.01 -53.58
CA GLY A 285 -0.82 -15.48 -54.41
C GLY A 285 0.08 -14.43 -53.75
N GLY A 286 0.68 -14.78 -52.63
CA GLY A 286 1.43 -13.91 -51.69
C GLY A 286 2.71 -13.21 -52.14
N ALA A 287 3.03 -13.15 -53.40
CA ALA A 287 4.17 -12.36 -53.91
C ALA A 287 3.78 -10.93 -54.35
N ALA A 288 2.47 -10.64 -54.40
CA ALA A 288 1.98 -9.31 -54.80
C ALA A 288 1.76 -8.34 -53.62
N SER A 289 1.76 -8.84 -52.33
CA SER A 289 1.29 -8.02 -51.21
C SER A 289 2.33 -7.03 -50.67
N SER A 290 3.61 -7.35 -50.65
CA SER A 290 4.64 -6.43 -50.10
C SER A 290 4.86 -5.17 -50.95
N GLY A 291 4.71 -5.27 -52.28
CA GLY A 291 4.77 -4.13 -53.18
C GLY A 291 3.56 -3.18 -53.01
N GLN A 292 2.35 -3.77 -52.78
CA GLN A 292 1.13 -3.03 -52.51
C GLN A 292 1.17 -2.29 -51.16
N GLU A 293 1.63 -2.95 -50.09
CA GLU A 293 1.81 -2.32 -48.79
C GLU A 293 2.73 -1.09 -48.83
N ILE A 294 3.84 -1.17 -49.53
CA ILE A 294 4.76 -0.04 -49.67
C ILE A 294 4.11 1.10 -50.48
N GLU A 295 3.32 0.77 -51.51
CA GLU A 295 2.64 1.80 -52.30
C GLU A 295 1.49 2.44 -51.50
N GLU A 296 0.76 1.68 -50.70
CA GLU A 296 -0.23 2.20 -49.77
C GLU A 296 0.40 3.15 -48.74
N MET A 297 1.57 2.80 -48.14
CA MET A 297 2.30 3.70 -47.23
C MET A 297 2.73 4.99 -47.95
N LYS A 298 3.16 4.94 -49.20
CA LYS A 298 3.49 6.13 -49.98
C LYS A 298 2.28 7.02 -50.28
N VAL A 299 1.14 6.42 -50.56
CA VAL A 299 -0.11 7.17 -50.78
C VAL A 299 -0.52 7.88 -49.48
N ARG A 300 -0.56 7.16 -48.36
CA ARG A 300 -0.85 7.76 -47.05
C ARG A 300 0.15 8.87 -46.71
N ALA A 301 1.43 8.68 -46.96
CA ALA A 301 2.48 9.67 -46.70
C ALA A 301 2.29 10.98 -47.48
N LYS A 302 1.74 10.92 -48.71
CA LYS A 302 1.45 12.11 -49.53
C LYS A 302 0.30 12.96 -48.97
N GLU A 303 -0.60 12.35 -48.20
CA GLU A 303 -1.74 13.05 -47.59
C GLU A 303 -1.38 13.71 -46.24
N MET A 304 -0.21 13.32 -45.68
CA MET A 304 0.24 13.83 -44.39
C MET A 304 0.85 15.23 -44.50
N LYS A 305 0.58 16.07 -43.49
CA LYS A 305 1.13 17.43 -43.35
C LYS A 305 2.47 17.44 -42.66
N TRP A 306 3.46 16.78 -43.25
CA TRP A 306 4.79 16.67 -42.65
C TRP A 306 5.69 17.84 -43.00
N ASP A 307 6.54 18.18 -42.02
CA ASP A 307 7.69 19.04 -42.28
C ASP A 307 8.74 18.29 -43.13
N GLU A 308 9.59 19.00 -43.78
CA GLU A 308 10.63 18.43 -44.64
C GLU A 308 11.57 17.48 -43.90
N LYS A 309 11.89 17.77 -42.65
CA LYS A 309 12.70 16.90 -41.76
C LYS A 309 12.01 15.54 -41.51
N VAL A 310 10.73 15.54 -41.18
CA VAL A 310 9.88 14.36 -40.91
C VAL A 310 9.74 13.53 -42.20
N LYS A 311 9.44 14.18 -43.33
CA LYS A 311 9.28 13.52 -44.59
C LYS A 311 10.57 12.84 -45.07
N ASN A 312 11.71 13.53 -45.03
CA ASN A 312 13.00 12.96 -45.39
C ASN A 312 13.38 11.75 -44.50
N HIS A 313 13.04 11.77 -43.23
CA HIS A 313 13.27 10.63 -42.34
C HIS A 313 12.41 9.44 -42.76
N PHE A 314 11.12 9.65 -42.97
CA PHE A 314 10.20 8.60 -43.43
C PHE A 314 10.65 7.98 -44.76
N ASP A 315 10.98 8.79 -45.74
CA ASP A 315 11.41 8.34 -47.07
C ASP A 315 12.69 7.49 -46.98
N LYS A 316 13.62 7.86 -46.10
CA LYS A 316 14.85 7.09 -45.81
C LYS A 316 14.53 5.72 -45.18
N GLU A 317 13.66 5.68 -44.21
CA GLU A 317 13.28 4.43 -43.51
C GLU A 317 12.42 3.54 -44.43
N LEU A 318 11.55 4.11 -45.26
CA LEU A 318 10.80 3.37 -46.27
C LEU A 318 11.73 2.77 -47.31
N ALA A 319 12.76 3.51 -47.78
CA ALA A 319 13.76 3.01 -48.70
C ALA A 319 14.58 1.86 -48.11
N LYS A 320 14.82 1.84 -46.79
CA LYS A 320 15.43 0.69 -46.11
C LYS A 320 14.51 -0.53 -46.17
N MET A 321 13.22 -0.36 -45.82
CA MET A 321 12.22 -1.44 -45.85
C MET A 321 12.09 -2.04 -47.25
N GLN A 322 12.13 -1.24 -48.32
CA GLN A 322 12.11 -1.72 -49.71
C GLN A 322 13.27 -2.67 -50.08
N ARG A 323 14.42 -2.55 -49.39
CA ARG A 323 15.62 -3.38 -49.64
C ARG A 323 15.69 -4.60 -48.70
N MET A 324 14.78 -4.71 -47.73
CA MET A 324 14.75 -5.83 -46.78
C MET A 324 14.01 -7.02 -47.40
N ASN A 325 14.42 -8.21 -47.01
CA ASN A 325 13.68 -9.42 -47.35
C ASN A 325 12.44 -9.50 -46.47
N PRO A 326 11.21 -9.61 -47.04
CA PRO A 326 9.97 -9.68 -46.22
C PRO A 326 9.89 -10.85 -45.24
N GLN A 327 10.73 -11.87 -45.40
CA GLN A 327 10.72 -13.06 -44.53
C GLN A 327 11.58 -12.93 -43.25
N VAL A 328 12.34 -11.85 -43.12
CA VAL A 328 13.16 -11.62 -41.91
C VAL A 328 12.38 -10.84 -40.85
N ALA A 329 12.68 -11.09 -39.57
CA ALA A 329 11.97 -10.46 -38.46
C ALA A 329 12.10 -8.94 -38.44
N GLU A 330 13.23 -8.42 -38.90
CA GLU A 330 13.51 -6.99 -39.03
C GLU A 330 12.53 -6.26 -39.96
N TYR A 331 12.00 -6.95 -41.00
CA TYR A 331 10.99 -6.37 -41.88
C TYR A 331 9.71 -6.04 -41.10
N SER A 332 9.24 -6.93 -40.24
CA SER A 332 8.06 -6.69 -39.41
C SER A 332 8.27 -5.55 -38.43
N ILE A 333 9.47 -5.44 -37.87
CA ILE A 333 9.84 -4.34 -36.95
C ILE A 333 9.81 -3.02 -37.72
N GLN A 334 10.41 -2.99 -38.91
CA GLN A 334 10.47 -1.79 -39.73
C GLN A 334 9.09 -1.37 -40.26
N ARG A 335 8.24 -2.35 -40.60
CA ARG A 335 6.85 -2.11 -40.98
C ARG A 335 6.05 -1.47 -39.83
N ASN A 336 6.08 -2.08 -38.64
CA ASN A 336 5.41 -1.54 -37.47
C ASN A 336 5.89 -0.14 -37.10
N TYR A 337 7.19 0.13 -37.30
CA TYR A 337 7.76 1.45 -37.13
C TYR A 337 7.16 2.47 -38.10
N LEU A 338 7.12 2.15 -39.42
CA LEU A 338 6.55 3.03 -40.46
C LEU A 338 5.03 3.20 -40.27
N ASP A 339 4.31 2.16 -39.89
CA ASP A 339 2.88 2.24 -39.55
C ASP A 339 2.65 3.19 -38.36
N LEU A 340 3.45 3.08 -37.29
CA LEU A 340 3.38 4.04 -36.20
C LEU A 340 3.62 5.47 -36.66
N PHE A 341 4.63 5.65 -37.53
CA PHE A 341 5.03 6.96 -38.07
C PHE A 341 3.90 7.61 -38.88
N LEU A 342 3.16 6.80 -39.64
CA LEU A 342 1.98 7.22 -40.41
C LEU A 342 0.75 7.46 -39.52
N ASP A 343 0.65 6.78 -38.41
CA ASP A 343 -0.48 6.90 -37.50
C ASP A 343 -0.33 8.07 -36.50
N LEU A 344 0.86 8.65 -36.39
CA LEU A 344 1.07 9.82 -35.53
C LEU A 344 0.48 11.08 -36.17
N PRO A 345 -0.18 11.93 -35.38
CA PRO A 345 -0.87 13.13 -35.87
C PRO A 345 0.10 14.31 -36.09
N TRP A 346 1.10 14.15 -36.96
CA TRP A 346 2.07 15.20 -37.25
C TRP A 346 1.38 16.47 -37.75
N ASN A 347 1.56 17.59 -37.00
CA ASN A 347 0.97 18.89 -37.35
C ASN A 347 -0.57 18.90 -37.47
N GLU A 348 -1.26 17.88 -36.95
CA GLU A 348 -2.71 17.83 -36.89
C GLU A 348 -3.19 18.43 -35.55
N TYR A 349 -3.76 19.62 -35.61
CA TYR A 349 -4.20 20.36 -34.42
C TYR A 349 -5.72 20.50 -34.39
N SER A 350 -6.33 20.26 -33.24
CA SER A 350 -7.70 20.66 -32.99
C SER A 350 -7.79 22.17 -32.78
N SER A 351 -8.90 22.78 -33.22
CA SER A 351 -9.12 24.21 -33.04
C SER A 351 -9.44 24.55 -31.58
N ASP A 352 -8.65 25.42 -30.98
CA ASP A 352 -8.86 25.86 -29.60
C ASP A 352 -10.08 26.75 -29.44
N GLN A 353 -10.94 26.39 -28.49
CA GLN A 353 -12.13 27.16 -28.15
C GLN A 353 -11.89 27.90 -26.81
N PHE A 354 -11.21 29.03 -26.84
CA PHE A 354 -10.97 29.86 -25.63
C PHE A 354 -12.19 30.72 -25.25
N ASP A 355 -13.37 30.09 -25.09
CA ASP A 355 -14.54 30.74 -24.49
C ASP A 355 -14.57 30.50 -22.96
N LEU A 356 -14.12 31.50 -22.19
CA LEU A 356 -14.08 31.43 -20.73
C LEU A 356 -15.46 31.31 -20.08
N LYS A 357 -16.53 31.82 -20.77
CA LYS A 357 -17.90 31.68 -20.26
C LYS A 357 -18.36 30.23 -20.39
N ARG A 358 -18.13 29.63 -21.55
CA ARG A 358 -18.40 28.22 -21.78
C ARG A 358 -17.57 27.34 -20.84
N ALA A 359 -16.27 27.63 -20.67
CA ALA A 359 -15.42 26.89 -19.74
C ALA A 359 -15.96 26.92 -18.31
N LYS A 360 -16.44 28.07 -17.83
CA LYS A 360 -17.09 28.19 -16.53
C LYS A 360 -18.37 27.35 -16.45
N GLN A 361 -19.21 27.37 -17.49
CA GLN A 361 -20.45 26.58 -17.53
C GLN A 361 -20.16 25.06 -17.48
N ILE A 362 -19.15 24.57 -18.20
CA ILE A 362 -18.75 23.16 -18.18
C ILE A 362 -18.24 22.77 -16.79
N LEU A 363 -17.35 23.57 -16.20
CA LEU A 363 -16.84 23.33 -14.85
C LEU A 363 -17.95 23.35 -13.80
N ASP A 364 -18.95 24.22 -13.93
CA ASP A 364 -20.10 24.32 -13.02
C ASP A 364 -21.09 23.16 -13.24
N ARG A 365 -21.25 22.68 -14.46
CA ARG A 365 -22.05 21.50 -14.81
C ARG A 365 -21.47 20.24 -14.20
N ASP A 366 -20.15 20.01 -14.36
CA ASP A 366 -19.51 18.74 -14.03
C ASP A 366 -19.04 18.64 -12.58
N HIS A 367 -18.78 19.78 -11.94
CA HIS A 367 -18.25 19.83 -10.58
C HIS A 367 -19.06 20.73 -9.67
N PHE A 368 -19.65 20.14 -8.64
CA PHE A 368 -20.32 20.92 -7.61
C PHE A 368 -19.30 21.43 -6.57
N GLY A 369 -19.43 22.68 -6.16
CA GLY A 369 -18.46 23.33 -5.26
C GLY A 369 -17.13 23.64 -5.95
N LEU A 370 -16.03 23.59 -5.23
CA LEU A 370 -14.66 23.86 -5.72
C LEU A 370 -14.49 25.25 -6.37
N ASP A 371 -15.19 26.28 -5.86
CA ASP A 371 -15.26 27.61 -6.50
C ASP A 371 -13.88 28.24 -6.67
N ASP A 372 -13.00 28.13 -5.68
CA ASP A 372 -11.64 28.65 -5.73
C ASP A 372 -10.79 27.92 -6.79
N VAL A 373 -10.94 26.59 -6.87
CA VAL A 373 -10.26 25.77 -7.88
C VAL A 373 -10.72 26.16 -9.28
N LYS A 374 -12.03 26.28 -9.49
CA LYS A 374 -12.62 26.71 -10.77
C LYS A 374 -12.15 28.12 -11.16
N LYS A 375 -12.12 29.04 -10.20
CA LYS A 375 -11.63 30.40 -10.42
C LYS A 375 -10.18 30.40 -10.89
N ARG A 376 -9.30 29.66 -10.21
CA ARG A 376 -7.90 29.50 -10.59
C ARG A 376 -7.73 28.85 -11.97
N ILE A 377 -8.53 27.83 -12.30
CA ILE A 377 -8.52 27.22 -13.64
C ILE A 377 -8.92 28.25 -14.70
N ILE A 378 -9.96 29.05 -14.47
CA ILE A 378 -10.39 30.10 -15.42
C ILE A 378 -9.33 31.20 -15.56
N GLU A 379 -8.67 31.62 -14.47
CA GLU A 379 -7.55 32.58 -14.50
C GLU A 379 -6.40 32.03 -15.37
N TYR A 380 -6.04 30.76 -15.18
CA TYR A 380 -5.01 30.08 -15.97
C TYR A 380 -5.38 30.04 -17.48
N LEU A 381 -6.62 29.64 -17.80
CA LEU A 381 -7.11 29.61 -19.19
C LEU A 381 -7.17 31.03 -19.81
N ALA A 382 -7.44 32.05 -19.01
CA ALA A 382 -7.43 33.43 -19.46
C ALA A 382 -6.02 33.89 -19.86
N VAL A 383 -5.00 33.51 -19.09
CA VAL A 383 -3.59 33.80 -19.42
C VAL A 383 -3.19 33.09 -20.71
N LEU A 384 -3.53 31.81 -20.88
CA LEU A 384 -3.27 31.07 -22.13
C LEU A 384 -3.92 31.74 -23.35
N LYS A 385 -5.16 32.20 -23.20
CA LYS A 385 -5.90 32.93 -24.24
C LYS A 385 -5.19 34.22 -24.65
N LEU A 386 -4.70 35.00 -23.68
CA LEU A 386 -4.06 36.29 -23.92
C LEU A 386 -2.67 36.15 -24.51
N ARG A 387 -1.91 35.13 -24.10
CA ARG A 387 -0.56 34.88 -24.60
C ARG A 387 -0.55 34.21 -25.97
N ASN A 388 -1.63 33.50 -26.29
CA ASN A 388 -1.76 32.67 -27.49
C ASN A 388 -0.59 31.66 -27.66
N ASP A 389 0.01 31.26 -26.57
CA ASP A 389 1.05 30.22 -26.49
C ASP A 389 0.77 29.28 -25.28
N MET A 390 1.35 28.06 -25.30
CA MET A 390 1.26 27.10 -24.21
C MET A 390 2.46 27.13 -23.27
N LYS A 391 3.35 28.11 -23.40
CA LYS A 391 4.53 28.28 -22.53
C LYS A 391 4.13 28.83 -21.16
N SER A 392 3.37 28.08 -20.43
CA SER A 392 2.92 28.40 -19.07
C SER A 392 3.30 27.27 -18.10
N PRO A 393 3.44 27.55 -16.81
CA PRO A 393 3.65 26.49 -15.83
C PRO A 393 2.60 25.40 -15.95
N ILE A 394 2.98 24.18 -15.66
CA ILE A 394 2.09 23.02 -15.73
C ILE A 394 1.08 23.11 -14.59
N LEU A 395 -0.20 22.90 -14.89
CA LEU A 395 -1.23 22.91 -13.89
C LEU A 395 -1.17 21.63 -13.04
N CYS A 396 -0.90 21.75 -11.73
CA CYS A 396 -0.88 20.61 -10.81
C CYS A 396 -2.06 20.67 -9.85
N LEU A 397 -2.99 19.74 -9.98
CA LEU A 397 -4.12 19.56 -9.07
C LEU A 397 -3.69 18.70 -7.89
N TYR A 398 -3.45 19.32 -6.75
CA TYR A 398 -3.03 18.68 -5.52
C TYR A 398 -4.17 18.54 -4.54
N GLY A 399 -4.30 17.36 -3.90
CA GLY A 399 -5.31 17.17 -2.85
C GLY A 399 -5.57 15.69 -2.55
N PRO A 400 -6.46 15.38 -1.60
CA PRO A 400 -6.77 14.02 -1.19
C PRO A 400 -7.39 13.20 -2.33
N PRO A 401 -7.36 11.86 -2.23
CA PRO A 401 -7.96 11.00 -3.25
C PRO A 401 -9.49 11.16 -3.31
N GLY A 402 -10.05 11.02 -4.51
CA GLY A 402 -11.50 11.02 -4.73
C GLY A 402 -12.16 12.39 -4.74
N VAL A 403 -11.41 13.50 -4.82
CA VAL A 403 -11.97 14.85 -4.90
C VAL A 403 -12.20 15.35 -6.34
N GLY A 404 -12.03 14.50 -7.34
CA GLY A 404 -12.34 14.84 -8.74
C GLY A 404 -11.19 15.47 -9.52
N LYS A 405 -9.93 15.36 -9.08
CA LYS A 405 -8.77 15.94 -9.80
C LYS A 405 -8.67 15.51 -11.26
N THR A 406 -8.79 14.20 -11.52
CA THR A 406 -8.70 13.64 -12.87
C THR A 406 -9.91 14.05 -13.74
N SER A 407 -11.11 14.18 -13.15
CA SER A 407 -12.31 14.64 -13.87
C SER A 407 -12.25 16.13 -14.19
N LEU A 408 -11.62 16.95 -13.35
CA LEU A 408 -11.36 18.37 -13.66
C LEU A 408 -10.53 18.50 -14.94
N GLY A 409 -9.49 17.66 -15.11
CA GLY A 409 -8.70 17.62 -16.34
C GLY A 409 -9.53 17.28 -17.58
N LYS A 410 -10.49 16.37 -17.45
CA LYS A 410 -11.43 16.05 -18.55
C LYS A 410 -12.33 17.24 -18.89
N SER A 411 -12.86 17.93 -17.90
CA SER A 411 -13.71 19.11 -18.11
C SER A 411 -12.95 20.28 -18.72
N ILE A 412 -11.65 20.44 -18.39
CA ILE A 412 -10.77 21.42 -19.02
C ILE A 412 -10.57 21.09 -20.51
N ALA A 413 -10.33 19.82 -20.84
CA ALA A 413 -10.18 19.37 -22.23
C ALA A 413 -11.46 19.65 -23.04
N GLU A 414 -12.63 19.32 -22.50
CA GLU A 414 -13.93 19.64 -23.13
C GLU A 414 -14.12 21.14 -23.31
N ALA A 415 -13.74 21.93 -22.33
CA ALA A 415 -13.84 23.40 -22.37
C ALA A 415 -12.98 24.00 -23.48
N LEU A 416 -11.83 23.45 -23.73
CA LEU A 416 -10.91 23.87 -24.82
C LEU A 416 -11.28 23.27 -26.18
N GLY A 417 -12.14 22.26 -26.24
CA GLY A 417 -12.43 21.51 -27.46
C GLY A 417 -11.27 20.61 -27.92
N ARG A 418 -10.44 20.16 -26.96
CA ARG A 418 -9.28 19.30 -27.22
C ARG A 418 -9.55 17.86 -26.83
N GLU A 419 -8.86 16.93 -27.47
CA GLU A 419 -8.87 15.54 -27.08
C GLU A 419 -8.27 15.34 -25.68
N TYR A 420 -8.86 14.46 -24.89
CA TYR A 420 -8.47 14.13 -23.53
C TYR A 420 -7.71 12.81 -23.49
N VAL A 421 -6.52 12.81 -22.95
CA VAL A 421 -5.75 11.60 -22.71
C VAL A 421 -5.27 11.54 -21.27
N ARG A 422 -5.48 10.40 -20.62
CA ARG A 422 -4.99 10.13 -19.28
C ARG A 422 -3.80 9.19 -19.33
N ILE A 423 -2.71 9.60 -18.69
CA ILE A 423 -1.50 8.79 -18.51
C ILE A 423 -1.32 8.57 -17.00
N SER A 424 -1.40 7.33 -16.53
CA SER A 424 -1.08 6.99 -15.15
C SER A 424 0.42 6.82 -14.99
N LEU A 425 1.01 7.63 -14.13
CA LEU A 425 2.43 7.59 -13.79
C LEU A 425 2.72 6.73 -12.56
N GLY A 426 1.67 6.30 -11.84
CA GLY A 426 1.80 5.44 -10.66
C GLY A 426 2.35 4.06 -11.03
N GLY A 427 3.51 3.72 -10.44
CA GLY A 427 4.17 2.43 -10.68
C GLY A 427 5.18 2.41 -11.81
N LEU A 428 5.41 3.51 -12.52
CA LEU A 428 6.49 3.63 -13.49
C LEU A 428 7.84 3.59 -12.77
N ARG A 429 8.73 2.71 -13.25
CA ARG A 429 10.08 2.52 -12.68
C ARG A 429 11.18 2.62 -13.72
N ASP A 430 10.82 2.54 -15.01
CA ASP A 430 11.74 2.54 -16.14
C ASP A 430 11.53 3.80 -16.98
N GLU A 431 12.62 4.51 -17.27
CA GLU A 431 12.63 5.66 -18.16
C GLU A 431 12.14 5.30 -19.56
N ALA A 432 12.41 4.07 -20.01
CA ALA A 432 11.99 3.58 -21.33
C ALA A 432 10.46 3.54 -21.50
N GLU A 433 9.68 3.49 -20.43
CA GLU A 433 8.22 3.61 -20.54
C GLU A 433 7.79 5.02 -21.00
N ILE A 434 8.59 6.05 -20.75
CA ILE A 434 8.29 7.44 -21.17
C ILE A 434 8.93 7.72 -22.52
N ARG A 435 10.23 7.39 -22.66
CA ARG A 435 11.04 7.68 -23.87
C ARG A 435 11.05 6.58 -24.91
N GLY A 436 10.36 5.46 -24.69
CA GLY A 436 10.38 4.30 -25.58
C GLY A 436 11.66 3.48 -25.49
N HIS A 437 11.58 2.25 -26.01
CA HIS A 437 12.71 1.35 -26.15
C HIS A 437 13.41 1.56 -27.50
N ARG A 438 14.70 1.31 -27.58
CA ARG A 438 15.39 1.34 -28.87
C ARG A 438 14.79 0.30 -29.81
N LYS A 439 14.42 0.69 -31.03
CA LYS A 439 13.73 -0.15 -32.03
C LYS A 439 14.46 -1.44 -32.40
N THR A 440 15.76 -1.56 -32.09
CA THR A 440 16.58 -2.75 -32.40
C THR A 440 16.28 -3.92 -31.46
N TYR A 441 15.59 -3.72 -30.36
CA TYR A 441 15.23 -4.80 -29.44
C TYR A 441 13.94 -5.50 -29.86
N ILE A 442 13.90 -6.83 -29.74
CA ILE A 442 12.66 -7.59 -29.98
C ILE A 442 11.64 -7.18 -28.89
N GLY A 443 10.45 -6.77 -29.35
CA GLY A 443 9.40 -6.27 -28.45
C GLY A 443 9.54 -4.79 -28.07
N ALA A 444 10.43 -4.03 -28.76
CA ALA A 444 10.53 -2.59 -28.54
C ALA A 444 9.20 -1.90 -28.82
N MET A 445 8.86 -0.95 -27.96
CA MET A 445 7.63 -0.15 -28.06
C MET A 445 7.96 1.34 -27.93
N PRO A 446 7.20 2.23 -28.59
CA PRO A 446 7.30 3.67 -28.36
C PRO A 446 6.91 4.02 -26.92
N GLY A 447 7.41 5.15 -26.43
CA GLY A 447 7.06 5.67 -25.12
C GLY A 447 5.56 5.96 -24.97
N ARG A 448 5.08 5.99 -23.73
CA ARG A 448 3.66 6.26 -23.44
C ARG A 448 3.17 7.61 -23.97
N ILE A 449 4.04 8.60 -24.06
CA ILE A 449 3.72 9.92 -24.65
C ILE A 449 3.34 9.76 -26.11
N ILE A 450 4.21 9.12 -26.91
CA ILE A 450 4.00 8.88 -28.35
C ILE A 450 2.78 7.97 -28.59
N GLN A 451 2.63 6.89 -27.81
CA GLN A 451 1.45 6.04 -27.90
C GLN A 451 0.15 6.80 -27.61
N SER A 452 0.20 7.74 -26.67
CA SER A 452 -0.93 8.57 -26.28
C SER A 452 -1.29 9.61 -27.34
N LEU A 453 -0.31 10.18 -28.02
CA LEU A 453 -0.53 11.05 -29.17
C LEU A 453 -1.19 10.31 -30.34
N LYS A 454 -0.68 9.10 -30.67
CA LYS A 454 -1.34 8.24 -31.66
C LYS A 454 -2.82 8.01 -31.33
N LYS A 455 -3.12 7.72 -30.04
CA LYS A 455 -4.48 7.46 -29.56
C LYS A 455 -5.38 8.69 -29.61
N ALA A 456 -4.80 9.88 -29.35
CA ALA A 456 -5.49 11.15 -29.40
C ALA A 456 -5.86 11.59 -30.83
N GLY A 457 -5.06 11.20 -31.83
CA GLY A 457 -5.25 11.63 -33.21
C GLY A 457 -5.02 13.13 -33.44
N THR A 458 -4.49 13.84 -32.46
CA THR A 458 -4.16 15.29 -32.56
C THR A 458 -2.83 15.55 -31.83
N SER A 459 -2.08 16.58 -32.32
CA SER A 459 -0.81 16.99 -31.71
C SER A 459 -0.95 17.98 -30.56
N ASN A 460 -2.16 18.43 -30.25
CA ASN A 460 -2.44 19.36 -29.15
C ASN A 460 -3.48 18.86 -28.14
N PRO A 461 -3.45 17.59 -27.70
CA PRO A 461 -4.38 17.09 -26.70
C PRO A 461 -4.13 17.72 -25.33
N VAL A 462 -5.05 17.48 -24.41
CA VAL A 462 -4.84 17.67 -22.98
C VAL A 462 -4.39 16.36 -22.37
N PHE A 463 -3.16 16.31 -21.86
CA PHE A 463 -2.61 15.16 -21.16
C PHE A 463 -2.81 15.33 -19.65
N VAL A 464 -3.56 14.42 -19.03
CA VAL A 464 -3.66 14.32 -17.58
C VAL A 464 -2.69 13.27 -17.06
N LEU A 465 -1.63 13.75 -16.44
CA LEU A 465 -0.57 12.97 -15.82
C LEU A 465 -1.01 12.61 -14.38
N ASP A 466 -1.59 11.44 -14.24
CA ASP A 466 -2.19 11.02 -12.97
C ASP A 466 -1.16 10.39 -12.03
N GLU A 467 -1.23 10.77 -10.75
CA GLU A 467 -0.35 10.26 -9.68
C GLU A 467 1.15 10.55 -9.89
N ILE A 468 1.50 11.78 -10.28
CA ILE A 468 2.90 12.19 -10.49
C ILE A 468 3.77 12.07 -9.22
N ASP A 469 3.14 12.11 -8.05
CA ASP A 469 3.77 11.91 -6.74
C ASP A 469 4.23 10.47 -6.47
N LYS A 470 3.86 9.53 -7.33
CA LYS A 470 4.26 8.11 -7.24
C LYS A 470 5.37 7.73 -8.21
N LEU A 471 5.93 8.67 -8.95
CA LEU A 471 7.15 8.45 -9.70
C LEU A 471 8.30 8.17 -8.72
N SER A 472 8.99 7.06 -8.90
CA SER A 472 10.13 6.68 -8.07
C SER A 472 11.36 6.46 -8.94
N SER A 473 12.50 6.98 -8.52
CA SER A 473 13.79 6.62 -9.08
C SER A 473 14.10 5.15 -8.73
N GLY A 474 14.43 4.34 -9.72
CA GLY A 474 14.75 2.91 -9.59
C GLY A 474 16.14 2.60 -10.13
N HIS A 475 16.58 1.34 -9.97
CA HIS A 475 17.86 0.87 -10.52
C HIS A 475 17.89 0.82 -12.08
N GLN A 476 16.77 0.99 -12.74
CA GLN A 476 16.62 0.89 -14.21
C GLN A 476 16.38 2.24 -14.90
N GLY A 477 16.75 3.35 -14.29
CA GLY A 477 16.60 4.69 -14.83
C GLY A 477 15.81 5.63 -13.91
N ASP A 478 15.71 6.89 -14.32
CA ASP A 478 14.97 7.93 -13.59
C ASP A 478 13.81 8.48 -14.44
N PRO A 479 12.61 7.91 -14.29
CA PRO A 479 11.41 8.42 -14.99
C PRO A 479 11.13 9.90 -14.72
N SER A 480 11.57 10.43 -13.57
CA SER A 480 11.38 11.84 -13.23
C SER A 480 12.22 12.75 -14.12
N SER A 481 13.42 12.33 -14.48
CA SER A 481 14.27 13.06 -15.43
C SER A 481 13.70 13.06 -16.84
N ALA A 482 13.13 11.93 -17.29
CA ALA A 482 12.42 11.89 -18.58
C ALA A 482 11.19 12.81 -18.59
N MET A 483 10.47 12.87 -17.47
CA MET A 483 9.33 13.78 -17.34
C MET A 483 9.73 15.25 -17.30
N LEU A 484 10.93 15.59 -16.82
CA LEU A 484 11.42 16.97 -16.91
C LEU A 484 11.54 17.44 -18.36
N GLU A 485 12.03 16.59 -19.25
CA GLU A 485 12.13 16.93 -20.69
C GLU A 485 10.74 17.10 -21.33
N VAL A 486 9.78 16.21 -20.98
CA VAL A 486 8.40 16.29 -21.48
C VAL A 486 7.71 17.58 -21.03
N LEU A 487 7.98 17.99 -19.78
CA LEU A 487 7.25 19.06 -19.10
C LEU A 487 7.95 20.42 -19.19
N ASP A 488 9.20 20.48 -19.63
CA ASP A 488 9.93 21.73 -19.75
C ASP A 488 9.56 22.42 -21.09
N PRO A 489 8.91 23.61 -21.07
CA PRO A 489 8.53 24.31 -22.29
C PRO A 489 9.71 24.75 -23.17
N GLU A 490 10.94 24.73 -22.65
CA GLU A 490 12.17 25.06 -23.42
C GLU A 490 12.72 23.84 -24.16
N GLN A 491 12.40 22.61 -23.69
CA GLN A 491 12.92 21.35 -24.24
C GLN A 491 11.89 20.52 -24.98
N ASN A 492 10.60 20.64 -24.61
CA ASN A 492 9.53 19.75 -25.08
C ASN A 492 9.14 19.96 -26.58
N ASN A 493 9.66 20.99 -27.23
CA ASN A 493 9.51 21.21 -28.66
C ASN A 493 10.29 20.20 -29.52
N GLU A 494 11.22 19.46 -28.92
CA GLU A 494 12.04 18.46 -29.59
C GLU A 494 12.18 17.20 -28.71
N PHE A 495 11.05 16.75 -28.08
CA PHE A 495 11.03 15.55 -27.25
C PHE A 495 11.48 14.33 -28.03
N TYR A 496 12.57 13.71 -27.61
CA TYR A 496 13.16 12.56 -28.27
C TYR A 496 12.65 11.25 -27.74
N ASP A 497 11.99 10.45 -28.59
CA ASP A 497 11.59 9.08 -28.28
C ASP A 497 12.58 8.09 -28.94
N ASN A 498 13.08 7.12 -28.14
CA ASN A 498 14.10 6.17 -28.60
C ASN A 498 13.59 5.18 -29.65
N PHE A 499 12.28 4.89 -29.68
CA PHE A 499 11.68 4.05 -30.69
C PHE A 499 11.47 4.84 -32.00
N LEU A 500 10.97 6.06 -31.87
CA LEU A 500 10.73 6.94 -33.02
C LEU A 500 12.02 7.43 -33.68
N GLU A 501 13.13 7.45 -32.94
CA GLU A 501 14.47 7.94 -33.37
C GLU A 501 14.45 9.36 -33.89
N MET A 502 13.49 10.17 -33.52
CA MET A 502 13.43 11.60 -33.83
C MET A 502 12.66 12.39 -32.79
N GLY A 503 12.84 13.71 -32.78
CA GLY A 503 12.12 14.61 -31.94
C GLY A 503 10.65 14.78 -32.36
N TYR A 504 9.73 14.86 -31.41
CA TYR A 504 8.34 15.21 -31.62
C TYR A 504 8.00 16.49 -30.84
N ASP A 505 7.33 17.43 -31.52
CA ASP A 505 6.96 18.71 -30.86
C ASP A 505 5.77 18.57 -29.94
N LEU A 506 6.04 18.68 -28.64
CA LEU A 506 5.04 18.66 -27.57
C LEU A 506 4.65 20.07 -27.09
N SER A 507 5.16 21.13 -27.67
CA SER A 507 4.97 22.52 -27.23
C SER A 507 3.51 22.99 -27.28
N LYS A 508 2.66 22.33 -28.04
CA LYS A 508 1.21 22.60 -28.15
C LYS A 508 0.36 21.73 -27.25
N VAL A 509 0.96 20.74 -26.61
CA VAL A 509 0.27 19.85 -25.67
C VAL A 509 0.03 20.59 -24.36
N MET A 510 -1.18 20.46 -23.80
CA MET A 510 -1.47 20.97 -22.47
C MET A 510 -1.31 19.84 -21.44
N PHE A 511 -0.37 20.01 -20.52
CA PHE A 511 -0.15 19.05 -19.44
C PHE A 511 -0.84 19.48 -18.15
N ILE A 512 -1.59 18.56 -17.56
CA ILE A 512 -2.22 18.70 -16.23
C ILE A 512 -1.75 17.56 -15.38
N ALA A 513 -1.05 17.85 -14.28
CA ALA A 513 -0.62 16.84 -13.33
C ALA A 513 -1.65 16.69 -12.18
N THR A 514 -1.78 15.47 -11.65
CA THR A 514 -2.51 15.23 -10.39
C THR A 514 -1.58 14.64 -9.35
N SER A 515 -1.75 15.05 -8.09
CA SER A 515 -0.93 14.61 -6.97
C SER A 515 -1.77 14.46 -5.71
N ASN A 516 -1.39 13.51 -4.85
CA ASN A 516 -1.94 13.38 -3.49
C ASN A 516 -0.94 13.90 -2.44
N SER A 517 0.36 14.01 -2.78
CA SER A 517 1.42 14.48 -1.88
C SER A 517 2.44 15.32 -2.65
N LEU A 518 2.72 16.52 -2.18
CA LEU A 518 3.74 17.38 -2.80
C LEU A 518 5.16 17.03 -2.37
N ASN A 519 5.31 16.38 -1.21
CA ASN A 519 6.61 16.08 -0.62
C ASN A 519 7.36 14.97 -1.36
N THR A 520 6.66 14.15 -2.11
CA THR A 520 7.21 13.03 -2.87
C THR A 520 7.52 13.39 -4.32
N ILE A 521 7.08 14.56 -4.78
CA ILE A 521 7.41 15.09 -6.11
C ILE A 521 8.83 15.64 -6.06
N GLN A 522 9.64 15.29 -7.07
CA GLN A 522 10.99 15.80 -7.21
C GLN A 522 10.97 17.34 -7.27
N PRO A 523 11.83 18.05 -6.52
CA PRO A 523 11.82 19.53 -6.45
C PRO A 523 11.86 20.19 -7.82
N ALA A 524 12.70 19.72 -8.74
CA ALA A 524 12.83 20.27 -10.07
C ALA A 524 11.52 20.19 -10.91
N LEU A 525 10.73 19.14 -10.75
CA LEU A 525 9.40 19.03 -11.36
C LEU A 525 8.42 19.98 -10.69
N ARG A 526 8.44 20.06 -9.35
CA ARG A 526 7.52 20.89 -8.57
C ARG A 526 7.68 22.38 -8.89
N ASP A 527 8.91 22.83 -9.10
CA ASP A 527 9.22 24.24 -9.40
C ASP A 527 8.66 24.70 -10.78
N ARG A 528 8.31 23.75 -11.65
CA ARG A 528 7.69 24.01 -12.97
C ARG A 528 6.17 23.96 -12.93
N MET A 529 5.57 23.72 -11.75
CA MET A 529 4.14 23.50 -11.61
C MET A 529 3.43 24.66 -10.92
N GLU A 530 2.30 25.08 -11.47
CA GLU A 530 1.32 25.89 -10.77
C GLU A 530 0.41 24.97 -9.94
N ILE A 531 0.56 25.03 -8.62
CA ILE A 531 -0.12 24.12 -7.71
C ILE A 531 -1.47 24.70 -7.33
N ILE A 532 -2.55 23.98 -7.67
CA ILE A 532 -3.91 24.29 -7.23
C ILE A 532 -4.32 23.26 -6.17
N ASN A 533 -4.59 23.74 -4.96
CA ASN A 533 -5.04 22.88 -3.87
C ASN A 533 -6.54 22.57 -4.01
N VAL A 534 -6.84 21.30 -4.22
CA VAL A 534 -8.22 20.76 -4.30
C VAL A 534 -8.56 20.17 -2.94
N THR A 535 -9.33 20.91 -2.14
CA THR A 535 -9.74 20.50 -0.80
C THR A 535 -10.77 19.36 -0.83
N GLY A 536 -10.96 18.71 0.32
CA GLY A 536 -12.05 17.76 0.50
C GLY A 536 -13.42 18.42 0.48
N TYR A 537 -14.46 17.61 0.32
CA TYR A 537 -15.86 18.06 0.30
C TYR A 537 -16.48 18.01 1.69
N THR A 538 -17.39 18.93 1.95
CA THR A 538 -18.28 18.90 3.11
C THR A 538 -19.36 17.84 2.94
N ILE A 539 -20.09 17.51 4.00
CA ILE A 539 -21.19 16.53 3.90
C ILE A 539 -22.27 17.05 2.94
N GLU A 540 -22.60 18.32 3.03
CA GLU A 540 -23.59 18.98 2.18
C GLU A 540 -23.14 18.91 0.70
N GLU A 541 -21.88 19.21 0.43
CA GLU A 541 -21.31 19.11 -0.92
C GLU A 541 -21.30 17.66 -1.42
N LYS A 542 -20.94 16.69 -0.57
CA LYS A 542 -20.99 15.26 -0.93
C LYS A 542 -22.39 14.77 -1.27
N VAL A 543 -23.39 15.24 -0.53
CA VAL A 543 -24.80 14.91 -0.79
C VAL A 543 -25.26 15.50 -2.11
N GLU A 544 -24.89 16.74 -2.41
CA GLU A 544 -25.24 17.36 -3.71
C GLU A 544 -24.50 16.68 -4.87
N ILE A 545 -23.22 16.33 -4.70
CA ILE A 545 -22.44 15.55 -5.69
C ILE A 545 -23.09 14.18 -5.89
N ALA A 546 -23.47 13.51 -4.82
CA ALA A 546 -24.13 12.20 -4.89
C ALA A 546 -25.43 12.27 -5.70
N LYS A 547 -26.25 13.30 -5.42
CA LYS A 547 -27.53 13.48 -6.10
C LYS A 547 -27.39 13.85 -7.58
N ARG A 548 -26.46 14.79 -7.90
CA ARG A 548 -26.34 15.35 -9.26
C ARG A 548 -25.49 14.50 -10.18
N HIS A 549 -24.48 13.80 -9.64
CA HIS A 549 -23.47 13.13 -10.46
C HIS A 549 -23.36 11.63 -10.18
N LEU A 550 -23.20 11.21 -8.89
CA LEU A 550 -22.87 9.82 -8.61
C LEU A 550 -24.06 8.88 -8.83
N LEU A 551 -25.24 9.24 -8.33
CA LEU A 551 -26.43 8.39 -8.47
C LEU A 551 -26.85 8.24 -9.93
N PRO A 552 -26.96 9.30 -10.74
CA PRO A 552 -27.29 9.16 -12.17
C PRO A 552 -26.26 8.29 -12.92
N LYS A 553 -24.96 8.55 -12.69
CA LYS A 553 -23.87 7.80 -13.29
C LYS A 553 -23.95 6.32 -12.93
N GLN A 554 -24.19 5.99 -11.65
CA GLN A 554 -24.27 4.60 -11.20
C GLN A 554 -25.52 3.88 -11.74
N LEU A 555 -26.63 4.57 -11.90
CA LEU A 555 -27.81 4.00 -12.55
C LEU A 555 -27.52 3.65 -14.01
N GLU A 556 -26.94 4.56 -14.76
CA GLU A 556 -26.53 4.34 -16.17
C GLU A 556 -25.52 3.19 -16.30
N GLU A 557 -24.45 3.17 -15.48
CA GLU A 557 -23.42 2.12 -15.49
C GLU A 557 -23.98 0.71 -15.19
N HIS A 558 -25.11 0.64 -14.45
CA HIS A 558 -25.78 -0.62 -14.13
C HIS A 558 -27.00 -0.91 -15.02
N GLY A 559 -27.21 -0.12 -16.09
CA GLY A 559 -28.28 -0.32 -17.05
C GLY A 559 -29.68 -0.03 -16.49
N LEU A 560 -29.81 0.84 -15.51
CA LEU A 560 -31.07 1.23 -14.87
C LEU A 560 -31.50 2.64 -15.26
N ASP A 561 -32.81 2.81 -15.44
CA ASP A 561 -33.40 4.13 -15.64
C ASP A 561 -33.38 4.97 -14.35
N SER A 562 -33.42 6.30 -14.50
CA SER A 562 -33.44 7.24 -13.38
C SER A 562 -34.66 7.10 -12.44
N SER A 563 -35.70 6.42 -12.89
CA SER A 563 -36.89 6.09 -12.11
C SER A 563 -36.74 4.85 -11.22
N ALA A 564 -35.74 3.98 -11.49
CA ALA A 564 -35.56 2.70 -10.81
C ALA A 564 -35.19 2.82 -9.34
N LEU A 565 -34.46 3.86 -8.94
CA LEU A 565 -34.07 4.07 -7.54
C LEU A 565 -34.01 5.55 -7.21
N LYS A 566 -34.65 5.95 -6.09
CA LYS A 566 -34.66 7.34 -5.58
C LYS A 566 -34.11 7.36 -4.16
N ILE A 567 -32.93 7.95 -3.98
CA ILE A 567 -32.31 8.17 -2.67
C ILE A 567 -32.50 9.64 -2.33
N THR A 568 -33.21 9.93 -1.22
CA THR A 568 -33.49 11.30 -0.82
C THR A 568 -32.32 11.89 -0.02
N LYS A 569 -32.34 13.21 0.17
CA LYS A 569 -31.28 13.92 0.89
C LYS A 569 -30.98 13.35 2.29
N PRO A 570 -31.98 13.04 3.15
CA PRO A 570 -31.72 12.43 4.46
C PRO A 570 -31.01 11.07 4.41
N GLN A 571 -31.34 10.24 3.43
CA GLN A 571 -30.68 8.93 3.25
C GLN A 571 -29.24 9.11 2.73
N LEU A 572 -29.01 10.04 1.81
CA LEU A 572 -27.67 10.38 1.36
C LEU A 572 -26.82 10.92 2.50
N GLU A 573 -27.35 11.80 3.35
CA GLU A 573 -26.68 12.28 4.57
C GLU A 573 -26.31 11.10 5.48
N LYS A 574 -27.25 10.18 5.72
CA LYS A 574 -27.01 8.97 6.52
C LYS A 574 -25.93 8.07 5.93
N ILE A 575 -25.91 7.91 4.60
CA ILE A 575 -24.86 7.11 3.91
C ILE A 575 -23.51 7.81 4.05
N VAL A 576 -23.43 9.11 3.83
CA VAL A 576 -22.19 9.87 3.97
C VAL A 576 -21.64 9.78 5.39
N GLU A 577 -22.49 9.93 6.39
CA GLU A 577 -22.08 10.00 7.80
C GLU A 577 -21.81 8.65 8.43
N GLY A 578 -22.63 7.64 8.10
CA GLY A 578 -22.56 6.32 8.74
C GLY A 578 -21.65 5.32 8.04
N TYR A 579 -21.35 5.52 6.75
CA TYR A 579 -20.67 4.51 5.95
C TYR A 579 -19.43 5.00 5.19
N THR A 580 -19.15 6.32 5.22
CA THR A 580 -17.98 6.86 4.52
C THR A 580 -17.17 7.79 5.44
N ARG A 581 -15.85 7.51 5.53
CA ARG A 581 -14.90 8.37 6.25
C ARG A 581 -13.76 8.74 5.30
N GLU A 582 -14.02 9.73 4.45
CA GLU A 582 -13.10 10.16 3.39
C GLU A 582 -13.25 11.65 3.10
N SER A 583 -12.21 12.29 2.56
CA SER A 583 -12.28 13.68 2.11
C SER A 583 -13.01 13.83 0.78
N GLY A 584 -12.86 12.84 -0.11
CA GLY A 584 -13.51 12.80 -1.42
C GLY A 584 -14.85 12.09 -1.41
N VAL A 585 -15.23 11.55 -2.56
CA VAL A 585 -16.51 10.86 -2.79
C VAL A 585 -16.36 9.44 -3.36
N ARG A 586 -15.14 8.87 -3.37
CA ARG A 586 -14.89 7.56 -3.97
C ARG A 586 -15.51 6.41 -3.16
N GLY A 587 -15.47 6.49 -1.83
CA GLY A 587 -16.16 5.55 -0.96
C GLY A 587 -17.67 5.71 -1.04
N LEU A 588 -18.16 6.95 -1.11
CA LEU A 588 -19.57 7.27 -1.29
C LEU A 588 -20.12 6.68 -2.60
N GLU A 589 -19.38 6.82 -3.70
CA GLU A 589 -19.71 6.20 -4.99
C GLU A 589 -19.87 4.69 -4.87
N LYS A 590 -18.96 4.02 -4.14
CA LYS A 590 -19.06 2.57 -3.88
C LYS A 590 -20.29 2.19 -3.07
N GLN A 591 -20.69 3.00 -2.08
CA GLN A 591 -21.90 2.73 -1.30
C GLN A 591 -23.17 2.95 -2.14
N ILE A 592 -23.20 4.01 -2.95
CA ILE A 592 -24.30 4.26 -3.90
C ILE A 592 -24.40 3.11 -4.91
N ALA A 593 -23.28 2.65 -5.45
CA ALA A 593 -23.24 1.50 -6.36
C ALA A 593 -23.80 0.22 -5.72
N LYS A 594 -23.62 0.00 -4.40
CA LYS A 594 -24.26 -1.13 -3.70
C LYS A 594 -25.79 -0.99 -3.67
N MET A 595 -26.30 0.23 -3.38
CA MET A 595 -27.72 0.51 -3.40
C MET A 595 -28.34 0.29 -4.78
N VAL A 596 -27.63 0.74 -5.84
CA VAL A 596 -28.06 0.55 -7.23
C VAL A 596 -28.05 -0.92 -7.61
N ARG A 597 -27.01 -1.70 -7.20
CA ARG A 597 -26.98 -3.16 -7.45
C ARG A 597 -28.09 -3.91 -6.72
N TYR A 598 -28.49 -3.48 -5.53
CA TYR A 598 -29.64 -4.04 -4.84
C TYR A 598 -30.91 -3.88 -5.67
N ALA A 599 -31.16 -2.67 -6.18
CA ALA A 599 -32.30 -2.44 -7.07
C ALA A 599 -32.20 -3.25 -8.38
N ALA A 600 -31.01 -3.31 -9.00
CA ALA A 600 -30.77 -4.08 -10.20
C ALA A 600 -31.05 -5.58 -10.00
N LYS A 601 -30.59 -6.15 -8.85
CA LYS A 601 -30.87 -7.53 -8.48
C LYS A 601 -32.37 -7.79 -8.39
N ASN A 602 -33.10 -6.96 -7.65
CA ASN A 602 -34.55 -7.15 -7.44
C ASN A 602 -35.33 -7.03 -8.76
N ILE A 603 -34.96 -6.10 -9.63
CA ILE A 603 -35.55 -5.99 -10.97
C ILE A 603 -35.26 -7.24 -11.80
N ALA A 604 -34.02 -7.73 -11.80
CA ALA A 604 -33.63 -8.90 -12.57
C ALA A 604 -34.24 -10.21 -12.05
N MET A 605 -34.58 -10.28 -10.75
CA MET A 605 -35.25 -11.42 -10.12
C MET A 605 -36.78 -11.27 -10.11
N GLU A 606 -37.33 -10.19 -10.67
CA GLU A 606 -38.76 -9.85 -10.63
C GLU A 606 -39.30 -9.76 -9.19
N GLU A 607 -38.43 -9.43 -8.23
CA GLU A 607 -38.80 -9.23 -6.83
C GLU A 607 -39.31 -7.80 -6.60
N THR A 608 -40.27 -7.65 -5.70
CA THR A 608 -40.79 -6.33 -5.29
C THR A 608 -39.79 -5.60 -4.41
N TYR A 609 -39.53 -4.34 -4.69
CA TYR A 609 -38.71 -3.47 -3.86
C TYR A 609 -39.26 -2.03 -3.87
N ASP A 610 -38.95 -1.27 -2.85
CA ASP A 610 -39.31 0.13 -2.78
C ASP A 610 -38.36 1.01 -3.60
N VAL A 611 -38.91 1.67 -4.64
CA VAL A 611 -38.14 2.62 -5.47
C VAL A 611 -37.56 3.77 -4.63
N LYS A 612 -38.29 4.20 -3.59
CA LYS A 612 -37.86 5.25 -2.67
C LYS A 612 -37.18 4.62 -1.45
N VAL A 613 -35.87 4.71 -1.41
CA VAL A 613 -35.05 4.15 -0.32
C VAL A 613 -35.46 4.70 1.03
N SER A 614 -35.76 3.81 1.99
CA SER A 614 -36.00 4.09 3.39
C SER A 614 -34.69 4.07 4.21
N ASN A 615 -34.76 4.40 5.49
CA ASN A 615 -33.60 4.26 6.39
C ASN A 615 -33.29 2.80 6.72
N GLU A 616 -34.29 1.96 6.69
CA GLU A 616 -34.24 0.52 6.90
C GLU A 616 -33.54 -0.16 5.74
N ASP A 617 -33.88 0.20 4.50
CA ASP A 617 -33.23 -0.31 3.28
C ASP A 617 -31.73 0.04 3.27
N VAL A 618 -31.37 1.25 3.73
CA VAL A 618 -29.94 1.63 3.86
C VAL A 618 -29.20 0.68 4.81
N ILE A 619 -29.82 0.30 5.93
CA ILE A 619 -29.21 -0.61 6.89
C ILE A 619 -29.19 -2.05 6.36
N GLU A 620 -30.24 -2.47 5.68
CA GLU A 620 -30.33 -3.82 5.08
C GLU A 620 -29.24 -4.03 4.03
N VAL A 621 -29.07 -3.06 3.11
CA VAL A 621 -28.13 -3.18 1.99
C VAL A 621 -26.68 -2.91 2.38
N LEU A 622 -26.45 -1.92 3.24
CA LEU A 622 -25.09 -1.50 3.61
C LEU A 622 -24.60 -2.10 4.94
N GLY A 623 -25.49 -2.75 5.70
CA GLY A 623 -25.24 -3.23 7.05
C GLY A 623 -25.42 -2.14 8.11
N SER A 624 -25.16 -2.46 9.39
CA SER A 624 -25.18 -1.48 10.45
C SER A 624 -24.15 -0.37 10.22
N PRO A 625 -24.47 0.90 10.54
CA PRO A 625 -23.51 1.99 10.44
C PRO A 625 -22.23 1.66 11.23
N ARG A 626 -21.09 1.75 10.58
CA ARG A 626 -19.77 1.46 11.18
C ARG A 626 -19.19 2.66 11.91
N LEU A 627 -19.73 3.84 11.62
CA LEU A 627 -19.28 5.10 12.17
C LEU A 627 -20.41 5.64 13.04
N GLU A 628 -20.27 5.48 14.34
CA GLU A 628 -21.11 6.21 15.28
C GLU A 628 -20.57 7.64 15.38
N ARG A 629 -21.46 8.61 15.39
CA ARG A 629 -21.08 10.00 15.63
C ARG A 629 -20.62 10.13 17.07
N ASP A 630 -19.46 10.73 17.26
CA ASP A 630 -19.10 11.31 18.54
C ASP A 630 -20.11 12.41 18.84
N LYS A 631 -21.07 12.09 19.71
CA LYS A 631 -22.01 13.10 20.20
C LYS A 631 -21.26 13.95 21.20
N TYR A 632 -21.41 15.27 21.08
CA TYR A 632 -20.96 16.17 22.12
C TYR A 632 -21.57 15.74 23.46
N GLU A 633 -20.72 15.25 24.36
CA GLU A 633 -21.11 14.91 25.71
C GLU A 633 -21.09 16.17 26.60
N ASN A 634 -22.10 16.29 27.49
CA ASN A 634 -22.18 17.40 28.44
C ASN A 634 -21.00 17.37 29.41
N ASN A 635 -20.18 18.40 29.44
CA ASN A 635 -19.03 18.53 30.34
C ASN A 635 -19.46 18.83 31.77
N ASN A 636 -20.10 17.88 32.45
CA ASN A 636 -20.47 17.99 33.86
C ASN A 636 -19.36 17.55 34.83
N VAL A 637 -18.25 17.10 34.29
CA VAL A 637 -17.05 16.61 35.02
C VAL A 637 -15.91 17.57 34.77
N ALA A 638 -15.03 17.75 35.77
CA ALA A 638 -13.82 18.55 35.61
C ALA A 638 -12.82 17.80 34.71
N GLY A 639 -12.05 18.53 33.90
CA GLY A 639 -10.99 17.99 33.07
C GLY A 639 -11.45 17.42 31.74
N VAL A 640 -12.68 17.64 31.30
CA VAL A 640 -13.17 17.23 29.97
C VAL A 640 -13.40 18.43 29.10
N VAL A 641 -12.72 18.45 27.93
CA VAL A 641 -12.78 19.57 26.95
C VAL A 641 -12.94 19.01 25.55
N THR A 642 -13.70 19.72 24.74
CA THR A 642 -13.83 19.42 23.31
C THR A 642 -12.85 20.26 22.50
N GLY A 643 -11.92 19.60 21.84
CA GLY A 643 -11.02 20.19 20.85
C GLY A 643 -11.53 19.94 19.43
N LEU A 644 -10.90 20.61 18.46
CA LEU A 644 -11.14 20.42 17.04
C LEU A 644 -9.88 19.92 16.36
N ALA A 645 -10.00 18.81 15.66
CA ALA A 645 -8.93 18.20 14.88
C ALA A 645 -9.19 18.32 13.38
N TRP A 646 -8.10 18.32 12.62
CA TRP A 646 -8.12 18.13 11.18
C TRP A 646 -7.37 16.83 10.84
N THR A 647 -7.97 16.03 9.99
CA THR A 647 -7.42 14.76 9.52
C THR A 647 -7.44 14.71 8.00
N ARG A 648 -6.74 13.75 7.42
CA ARG A 648 -6.77 13.52 5.95
C ARG A 648 -8.17 13.25 5.41
N VAL A 649 -9.12 12.90 6.27
CA VAL A 649 -10.51 12.58 5.89
C VAL A 649 -11.50 13.71 6.24
N GLY A 650 -11.02 14.84 6.74
CA GLY A 650 -11.81 16.01 7.10
C GLY A 650 -11.61 16.45 8.55
N GLY A 651 -12.46 17.39 9.01
CA GLY A 651 -12.47 17.82 10.40
C GLY A 651 -13.20 16.83 11.31
N ASP A 652 -12.75 16.75 12.56
CA ASP A 652 -13.34 15.91 13.59
C ASP A 652 -13.34 16.62 14.95
N ILE A 653 -14.19 16.18 15.87
CA ILE A 653 -14.13 16.63 17.26
C ILE A 653 -13.19 15.72 18.04
N LEU A 654 -12.51 16.28 19.02
CA LEU A 654 -11.54 15.60 19.83
C LEU A 654 -11.88 15.81 21.31
N PHE A 655 -12.20 14.76 22.04
CA PHE A 655 -12.35 14.84 23.48
C PHE A 655 -10.99 14.74 24.16
N ILE A 656 -10.73 15.64 25.08
CA ILE A 656 -9.53 15.61 25.92
C ILE A 656 -10.03 15.43 27.35
N GLU A 657 -9.61 14.33 27.97
CA GLU A 657 -10.00 13.95 29.32
C GLU A 657 -8.76 13.97 30.20
N SER A 658 -8.86 14.64 31.35
CA SER A 658 -7.78 14.70 32.32
C SER A 658 -8.30 14.30 33.71
N ILE A 659 -7.50 13.49 34.40
CA ILE A 659 -7.82 13.04 35.76
C ILE A 659 -6.65 13.23 36.72
N LEU A 660 -6.97 13.37 38.02
CA LEU A 660 -6.00 13.42 39.11
C LEU A 660 -6.02 12.12 39.91
N SER A 661 -4.85 11.56 40.16
CA SER A 661 -4.62 10.47 41.09
C SER A 661 -3.55 10.88 42.12
N LYS A 662 -3.63 10.37 43.37
CA LYS A 662 -2.60 10.63 44.37
C LYS A 662 -1.25 10.12 43.87
N GLY A 663 -0.21 10.91 43.98
CA GLY A 663 1.11 10.55 43.44
C GLY A 663 2.17 11.60 43.68
N LYS A 664 3.21 11.60 42.88
CA LYS A 664 4.44 12.44 43.01
C LYS A 664 4.56 13.45 41.86
N GLY A 665 3.48 13.95 41.31
CA GLY A 665 3.52 14.99 40.30
C GLY A 665 3.84 14.50 38.88
N SER A 666 3.70 13.21 38.56
CA SER A 666 3.96 12.70 37.22
C SER A 666 2.84 13.06 36.21
N LEU A 667 3.25 13.40 34.99
CA LEU A 667 2.34 13.59 33.85
C LEU A 667 2.35 12.35 32.97
N THR A 668 1.21 11.69 32.82
CA THR A 668 1.01 10.56 31.92
C THR A 668 0.10 10.97 30.78
N ILE A 669 0.45 10.57 29.56
CA ILE A 669 -0.27 10.95 28.35
C ILE A 669 -0.58 9.68 27.55
N THR A 670 -1.85 9.44 27.24
CA THR A 670 -2.30 8.26 26.45
C THR A 670 -3.26 8.67 25.32
N GLY A 671 -3.47 7.79 24.32
CA GLY A 671 -4.36 8.04 23.18
C GLY A 671 -3.66 8.00 21.84
N ASN A 672 -2.48 7.34 21.72
CA ASN A 672 -1.68 7.23 20.50
C ASN A 672 -1.29 8.61 19.95
N LEU A 673 -0.73 9.46 20.84
CA LEU A 673 -0.33 10.83 20.52
C LEU A 673 1.10 10.88 20.00
N GLY A 674 1.33 11.64 18.93
CA GLY A 674 2.64 11.93 18.37
C GLY A 674 3.48 12.87 19.24
N LYS A 675 4.70 13.15 18.81
CA LYS A 675 5.67 13.93 19.58
C LYS A 675 5.19 15.36 19.84
N VAL A 676 4.71 16.06 18.81
CA VAL A 676 4.26 17.45 18.89
C VAL A 676 3.08 17.62 19.85
N MET A 677 2.14 16.68 19.83
CA MET A 677 0.98 16.72 20.72
C MET A 677 1.36 16.45 22.19
N LYS A 678 2.37 15.58 22.44
CA LYS A 678 2.95 15.36 23.77
C LYS A 678 3.68 16.59 24.30
N GLU A 679 4.43 17.27 23.45
CA GLU A 679 5.06 18.56 23.77
C GLU A 679 4.03 19.61 24.14
N SER A 680 2.93 19.74 23.41
CA SER A 680 1.82 20.64 23.74
C SER A 680 1.23 20.37 25.13
N ALA A 681 1.09 19.10 25.53
CA ALA A 681 0.62 18.73 26.86
C ALA A 681 1.62 19.13 27.96
N THR A 682 2.92 18.97 27.69
CA THR A 682 3.99 19.42 28.60
C THR A 682 4.01 20.94 28.73
N ILE A 683 3.91 21.67 27.62
CA ILE A 683 3.83 23.13 27.61
C ILE A 683 2.61 23.62 28.42
N ALA A 684 1.46 22.98 28.22
CA ALA A 684 0.24 23.27 28.97
C ALA A 684 0.43 23.11 30.49
N MET A 685 1.08 22.02 30.91
CA MET A 685 1.34 21.75 32.31
C MET A 685 2.31 22.75 32.93
N GLU A 686 3.42 23.07 32.25
CA GLU A 686 4.40 24.03 32.71
C GLU A 686 3.84 25.46 32.77
N TYR A 687 3.00 25.86 31.81
CA TYR A 687 2.30 27.14 31.87
C TYR A 687 1.41 27.26 33.12
N ILE A 688 0.69 26.20 33.48
CA ILE A 688 -0.20 26.19 34.65
C ILE A 688 0.63 26.29 35.93
N LYS A 689 1.75 25.57 36.06
CA LYS A 689 2.66 25.65 37.20
C LYS A 689 3.22 27.06 37.36
N ALA A 690 3.66 27.68 36.27
CA ALA A 690 4.20 29.03 36.26
C ALA A 690 3.16 30.12 36.58
N ASN A 691 1.86 29.87 36.41
CA ASN A 691 0.80 30.82 36.66
C ASN A 691 -0.18 30.33 37.75
N ALA A 692 0.23 29.41 38.62
CA ALA A 692 -0.62 28.80 39.62
C ALA A 692 -1.35 29.80 40.50
N ASP A 693 -0.66 30.84 40.96
CA ASP A 693 -1.24 31.92 41.79
C ASP A 693 -2.35 32.70 41.06
N LYS A 694 -2.15 33.03 39.78
CA LYS A 694 -3.13 33.74 38.96
C LYS A 694 -4.38 32.87 38.70
N LEU A 695 -4.19 31.57 38.66
CA LEU A 695 -5.25 30.60 38.43
C LEU A 695 -5.92 30.12 39.71
N ASN A 696 -5.53 30.66 40.88
CA ASN A 696 -6.00 30.23 42.20
C ASN A 696 -5.82 28.71 42.43
N ILE A 697 -4.69 28.16 41.99
CA ILE A 697 -4.32 26.77 42.15
C ILE A 697 -3.22 26.68 43.23
N ASN A 698 -3.45 25.83 44.24
CA ASN A 698 -2.43 25.58 45.28
C ASN A 698 -1.22 24.85 44.64
N PRO A 699 -0.01 25.40 44.67
CA PRO A 699 1.19 24.76 44.08
C PRO A 699 1.46 23.34 44.59
N GLU A 700 1.13 23.04 45.85
CA GLU A 700 1.34 21.72 46.43
C GLU A 700 0.59 20.58 45.71
N VAL A 701 -0.44 20.93 44.96
CA VAL A 701 -1.20 19.96 44.16
C VAL A 701 -0.33 19.29 43.09
N PHE A 702 0.63 20.01 42.56
CA PHE A 702 1.53 19.50 41.50
C PHE A 702 2.49 18.40 42.03
N ASP A 703 2.81 18.40 43.30
CA ASP A 703 3.66 17.40 43.94
C ASP A 703 2.90 16.25 44.57
N LYS A 704 1.62 16.48 44.91
CA LYS A 704 0.76 15.49 45.61
C LYS A 704 -0.10 14.64 44.67
N TYR A 705 -0.26 15.05 43.44
CA TYR A 705 -1.11 14.37 42.44
C TYR A 705 -0.42 14.14 41.14
N ASN A 706 -0.56 12.93 40.60
CA ASN A 706 -0.22 12.62 39.23
C ASN A 706 -1.38 13.09 38.33
N VAL A 707 -1.04 13.57 37.16
CA VAL A 707 -1.97 13.98 36.11
C VAL A 707 -1.95 12.97 34.98
N HIS A 708 -3.11 12.53 34.55
CA HIS A 708 -3.23 11.69 33.36
C HIS A 708 -4.14 12.37 32.35
N ILE A 709 -3.59 12.65 31.17
CA ILE A 709 -4.32 13.17 30.01
C ILE A 709 -4.58 11.99 29.06
N HIS A 710 -5.82 11.79 28.74
CA HIS A 710 -6.25 10.78 27.76
C HIS A 710 -7.01 11.43 26.61
N VAL A 711 -6.68 11.02 25.39
CA VAL A 711 -7.44 11.38 24.19
C VAL A 711 -8.00 10.10 23.59
N PRO A 712 -9.32 9.86 23.69
CA PRO A 712 -9.98 8.65 23.21
C PRO A 712 -9.68 8.32 21.73
N GLU A 713 -10.10 7.14 21.29
CA GLU A 713 -9.80 6.57 19.96
C GLU A 713 -8.28 6.29 19.72
N GLY A 714 -7.66 5.52 20.60
CA GLY A 714 -6.24 5.16 20.52
C GLY A 714 -5.82 4.40 19.26
N ALA A 715 -6.77 3.84 18.50
CA ALA A 715 -6.49 3.19 17.23
C ALA A 715 -6.06 4.18 16.12
N THR A 716 -6.45 5.47 16.23
CA THR A 716 -6.11 6.50 15.25
C THR A 716 -4.93 7.33 15.77
N PRO A 717 -3.76 7.36 15.09
CA PRO A 717 -2.66 8.23 15.44
C PRO A 717 -3.08 9.70 15.38
N LYS A 718 -2.72 10.48 16.40
CA LYS A 718 -3.03 11.91 16.50
C LYS A 718 -1.74 12.67 16.75
N ASP A 719 -1.48 13.70 15.95
CA ASP A 719 -0.33 14.59 16.15
C ASP A 719 -0.66 16.02 15.72
N GLY A 720 0.07 16.96 16.25
CA GLY A 720 -0.03 18.38 15.92
C GLY A 720 -0.21 19.29 17.13
N PRO A 721 0.15 20.59 17.00
CA PRO A 721 0.15 21.55 18.11
C PRO A 721 -1.24 22.09 18.42
N SER A 722 -2.23 21.91 17.56
CA SER A 722 -3.55 22.59 17.59
C SER A 722 -4.45 22.18 18.77
N ALA A 723 -4.08 21.17 19.55
CA ALA A 723 -4.79 20.77 20.76
C ALA A 723 -4.25 21.44 22.03
N GLY A 724 -3.20 22.26 21.95
CA GLY A 724 -2.59 22.91 23.10
C GLY A 724 -3.56 23.70 23.96
N VAL A 725 -4.38 24.56 23.33
CA VAL A 725 -5.43 25.33 24.00
C VAL A 725 -6.41 24.42 24.75
N SER A 726 -6.83 23.35 24.11
CA SER A 726 -7.80 22.41 24.69
C SER A 726 -7.20 21.63 25.87
N MET A 727 -5.94 21.20 25.76
CA MET A 727 -5.22 20.51 26.83
C MET A 727 -5.03 21.39 28.06
N LEU A 728 -4.62 22.64 27.86
CA LEU A 728 -4.46 23.60 28.93
C LEU A 728 -5.79 23.88 29.64
N THR A 729 -6.85 24.09 28.88
CA THR A 729 -8.19 24.32 29.44
C THR A 729 -8.71 23.11 30.22
N SER A 730 -8.43 21.89 29.73
CA SER A 730 -8.75 20.65 30.43
C SER A 730 -8.03 20.57 31.79
N LEU A 731 -6.75 20.88 31.81
CA LEU A 731 -5.93 20.89 33.02
C LEU A 731 -6.36 21.98 34.02
N VAL A 732 -6.68 23.20 33.54
CA VAL A 732 -7.20 24.27 34.40
C VAL A 732 -8.55 23.86 35.03
N SER A 733 -9.46 23.33 34.21
CA SER A 733 -10.73 22.79 34.73
C SER A 733 -10.50 21.70 35.78
N LEU A 734 -9.54 20.82 35.54
CA LEU A 734 -9.17 19.73 36.44
C LEU A 734 -8.64 20.23 37.78
N PHE A 735 -7.69 21.17 37.79
CA PHE A 735 -7.08 21.71 39.02
C PHE A 735 -8.01 22.67 39.77
N THR A 736 -8.83 23.45 39.07
CA THR A 736 -9.79 24.35 39.72
C THR A 736 -11.11 23.66 40.10
N GLN A 737 -11.36 22.44 39.59
CA GLN A 737 -12.61 21.71 39.72
C GLN A 737 -13.83 22.50 39.24
N GLN A 738 -13.61 23.37 38.24
CA GLN A 738 -14.66 24.20 37.61
C GLN A 738 -15.11 23.58 36.29
N LYS A 739 -16.39 23.83 35.95
CA LYS A 739 -16.99 23.32 34.71
C LYS A 739 -16.49 24.11 33.52
N VAL A 740 -16.26 23.40 32.42
CA VAL A 740 -16.08 24.01 31.11
C VAL A 740 -17.43 24.36 30.52
N LYS A 741 -17.51 25.47 29.80
CA LYS A 741 -18.73 25.95 29.14
C LYS A 741 -19.29 24.91 28.18
N LYS A 742 -20.60 24.71 28.20
CA LYS A 742 -21.29 23.75 27.34
C LYS A 742 -21.29 24.21 25.88
N SER A 743 -21.31 23.28 24.97
CA SER A 743 -21.34 23.50 23.50
C SER A 743 -20.24 24.45 23.00
N LEU A 744 -19.09 24.45 23.69
CA LEU A 744 -17.88 25.15 23.31
C LEU A 744 -16.84 24.14 22.80
N ALA A 745 -16.24 24.41 21.65
CA ALA A 745 -15.04 23.72 21.19
C ALA A 745 -13.94 24.73 20.91
N MET A 746 -12.71 24.26 20.98
CA MET A 746 -11.56 25.12 20.81
C MET A 746 -10.44 24.50 19.99
N THR A 747 -9.64 25.36 19.38
CA THR A 747 -8.43 24.96 18.67
C THR A 747 -7.43 26.10 18.68
N GLY A 748 -6.16 25.77 18.87
CA GLY A 748 -5.06 26.72 18.91
C GLY A 748 -3.80 26.08 19.43
N GLU A 749 -2.68 26.56 18.96
CA GLU A 749 -1.36 26.24 19.50
C GLU A 749 -1.07 27.19 20.66
N ILE A 750 -0.34 26.74 21.66
CA ILE A 750 0.05 27.54 22.81
C ILE A 750 1.57 27.64 22.93
N THR A 751 2.01 28.80 23.43
CA THR A 751 3.41 29.00 23.81
C THR A 751 3.58 28.92 25.33
N LEU A 752 4.81 28.72 25.81
CA LEU A 752 5.15 28.73 27.23
C LEU A 752 4.75 30.05 27.95
N ARG A 753 4.62 31.15 27.21
CA ARG A 753 4.20 32.44 27.74
C ARG A 753 2.68 32.65 27.71
N GLY A 754 1.93 31.68 27.22
CA GLY A 754 0.47 31.74 27.14
C GLY A 754 -0.09 32.41 25.90
N LYS A 755 0.71 32.77 24.90
CA LYS A 755 0.22 33.29 23.64
C LYS A 755 -0.45 32.16 22.86
N VAL A 756 -1.60 32.44 22.25
CA VAL A 756 -2.32 31.54 21.34
C VAL A 756 -1.88 31.84 19.91
N LEU A 757 -1.45 30.80 19.20
CA LEU A 757 -1.00 30.89 17.81
C LEU A 757 -2.02 30.29 16.83
N PRO A 758 -2.04 30.79 15.57
CA PRO A 758 -2.97 30.32 14.55
C PRO A 758 -2.65 28.88 14.13
N VAL A 759 -3.68 28.17 13.69
CA VAL A 759 -3.60 26.76 13.27
C VAL A 759 -4.31 26.54 11.94
N GLY A 760 -3.90 25.49 11.21
CA GLY A 760 -4.50 25.17 9.91
C GLY A 760 -5.78 24.33 10.00
N GLY A 761 -6.43 24.12 8.84
CA GLY A 761 -7.62 23.30 8.70
C GLY A 761 -8.87 23.90 9.35
N ILE A 762 -8.98 25.21 9.39
CA ILE A 762 -10.07 25.92 10.08
C ILE A 762 -11.43 25.60 9.47
N LYS A 763 -11.56 25.60 8.16
CA LYS A 763 -12.83 25.27 7.47
C LYS A 763 -13.35 23.89 7.90
N GLU A 764 -12.50 22.88 7.85
CA GLU A 764 -12.85 21.51 8.21
C GLU A 764 -13.21 21.37 9.70
N LYS A 765 -12.46 22.04 10.58
CA LYS A 765 -12.69 22.07 12.02
C LYS A 765 -14.04 22.70 12.36
N ILE A 766 -14.40 23.82 11.71
CA ILE A 766 -15.70 24.49 11.91
C ILE A 766 -16.85 23.61 11.44
N LEU A 767 -16.71 22.98 10.30
CA LEU A 767 -17.72 22.07 9.80
C LEU A 767 -17.90 20.85 10.71
N ALA A 768 -16.83 20.35 11.31
CA ALA A 768 -16.91 19.30 12.32
C ALA A 768 -17.67 19.78 13.57
N ALA A 769 -17.36 20.96 14.08
CA ALA A 769 -18.05 21.56 15.21
C ALA A 769 -19.56 21.73 14.93
N LYS A 770 -19.92 22.22 13.75
CA LYS A 770 -21.32 22.37 13.32
C LYS A 770 -22.06 21.03 13.28
N ARG A 771 -21.41 19.97 12.71
CA ARG A 771 -21.97 18.61 12.71
C ARG A 771 -22.21 18.06 14.11
N ALA A 772 -21.27 18.32 15.03
CA ALA A 772 -21.37 17.94 16.43
C ALA A 772 -22.35 18.81 17.23
N ARG A 773 -23.08 19.74 16.60
CA ARG A 773 -24.02 20.70 17.20
C ARG A 773 -23.39 21.61 18.25
N ILE A 774 -22.09 21.85 18.13
CA ILE A 774 -21.38 22.86 18.93
C ILE A 774 -21.84 24.23 18.44
N LYS A 775 -22.03 25.17 19.36
CA LYS A 775 -22.55 26.50 19.05
C LYS A 775 -21.49 27.58 19.16
N GLU A 776 -20.47 27.34 19.96
CA GLU A 776 -19.42 28.31 20.23
C GLU A 776 -18.07 27.72 19.90
N ILE A 777 -17.25 28.48 19.22
CA ILE A 777 -15.92 28.07 18.80
C ILE A 777 -14.90 29.11 19.22
N LEU A 778 -13.87 28.68 19.90
CA LEU A 778 -12.77 29.51 20.37
C LEU A 778 -11.53 29.24 19.55
N LEU A 779 -10.90 30.26 19.00
CA LEU A 779 -9.72 30.17 18.14
C LEU A 779 -8.84 31.43 18.20
N CYS A 780 -7.61 31.30 17.71
CA CYS A 780 -6.68 32.42 17.64
C CYS A 780 -7.25 33.58 16.80
N GLU A 781 -6.99 34.80 17.20
CA GLU A 781 -7.42 36.02 16.46
C GLU A 781 -6.90 36.01 15.03
N ASP A 782 -5.67 35.54 14.80
CA ASP A 782 -5.06 35.51 13.46
C ASP A 782 -5.79 34.53 12.51
N ASN A 783 -6.60 33.58 13.05
CA ASN A 783 -7.46 32.73 12.23
C ASN A 783 -8.77 33.39 11.79
N LYS A 784 -9.02 34.68 12.15
CA LYS A 784 -10.19 35.40 11.68
C LYS A 784 -10.25 35.46 10.16
N ARG A 785 -9.12 35.67 9.51
CA ARG A 785 -9.01 35.66 8.04
C ARG A 785 -9.50 34.32 7.42
N ASP A 786 -9.20 33.18 8.06
CA ASP A 786 -9.65 31.86 7.57
C ASP A 786 -11.19 31.74 7.69
N ILE A 787 -11.79 32.38 8.71
CA ILE A 787 -13.25 32.43 8.89
C ILE A 787 -13.92 33.30 7.82
N ASP A 788 -13.32 34.45 7.49
CA ASP A 788 -13.84 35.41 6.50
C ASP A 788 -13.85 34.78 5.09
N GLU A 789 -12.99 33.78 4.81
CA GLU A 789 -12.98 33.01 3.56
C GLU A 789 -14.07 31.92 3.49
N ILE A 790 -14.73 31.58 4.61
CA ILE A 790 -15.74 30.51 4.65
C ILE A 790 -17.10 31.10 4.25
N LYS A 791 -17.85 30.42 3.38
CA LYS A 791 -19.17 30.81 2.96
C LYS A 791 -20.10 31.03 4.17
N PRO A 792 -20.88 32.15 4.23
CA PRO A 792 -21.74 32.49 5.37
C PRO A 792 -22.75 31.40 5.73
N GLU A 793 -23.20 30.61 4.77
CA GLU A 793 -24.13 29.50 5.00
C GLU A 793 -23.56 28.40 5.94
N TYR A 794 -22.24 28.21 5.92
CA TYR A 794 -21.56 27.26 6.81
C TYR A 794 -21.35 27.83 8.22
N LEU A 795 -21.29 29.17 8.36
CA LEU A 795 -21.07 29.83 9.64
C LEU A 795 -22.38 30.05 10.42
N LYS A 796 -23.53 29.94 9.75
CA LYS A 796 -24.85 30.21 10.35
C LYS A 796 -25.09 29.33 11.59
N GLY A 797 -25.39 29.99 12.72
CA GLY A 797 -25.69 29.35 14.00
C GLY A 797 -24.44 29.07 14.87
N LEU A 798 -23.27 29.53 14.45
CA LEU A 798 -22.02 29.47 15.20
C LEU A 798 -21.63 30.85 15.73
N THR A 799 -21.09 30.90 16.96
CA THR A 799 -20.49 32.08 17.58
C THR A 799 -18.98 31.85 17.70
N PHE A 800 -18.21 32.83 17.26
CA PHE A 800 -16.76 32.77 17.28
C PHE A 800 -16.17 33.65 18.36
N HIS A 801 -15.27 33.10 19.17
CA HIS A 801 -14.48 33.82 20.15
C HIS A 801 -13.02 33.86 19.69
N PHE A 802 -12.55 35.04 19.36
CA PHE A 802 -11.16 35.26 18.94
C PHE A 802 -10.30 35.67 20.13
N VAL A 803 -9.22 34.94 20.36
CA VAL A 803 -8.36 35.14 21.54
C VAL A 803 -6.91 35.32 21.14
N LYS A 804 -6.16 36.03 21.98
CA LYS A 804 -4.70 36.23 21.82
C LYS A 804 -3.89 35.46 22.87
N GLU A 805 -4.43 35.34 24.06
CA GLU A 805 -3.77 34.77 25.23
C GLU A 805 -4.62 33.70 25.91
N MET A 806 -3.94 32.83 26.66
CA MET A 806 -4.62 31.78 27.43
C MET A 806 -5.49 32.31 28.56
N SER A 807 -5.22 33.51 29.10
CA SER A 807 -6.11 34.21 30.03
C SER A 807 -7.50 34.40 29.42
N ASP A 808 -7.59 34.89 28.17
CA ASP A 808 -8.83 35.09 27.46
C ASP A 808 -9.61 33.79 27.28
N VAL A 809 -8.85 32.72 26.93
CA VAL A 809 -9.43 31.37 26.78
C VAL A 809 -10.06 30.89 28.07
N ILE A 810 -9.35 31.02 29.19
CA ILE A 810 -9.80 30.57 30.50
C ILE A 810 -11.05 31.31 30.92
N ASP A 811 -11.06 32.66 30.78
CA ASP A 811 -12.17 33.52 31.12
C ASP A 811 -13.47 33.18 30.33
N ILE A 812 -13.32 32.79 29.04
CA ILE A 812 -14.43 32.38 28.18
C ILE A 812 -14.87 30.96 28.43
N ALA A 813 -13.92 30.04 28.59
CA ALA A 813 -14.18 28.60 28.60
C ALA A 813 -14.51 28.05 30.00
N ILE A 814 -13.91 28.57 31.07
CA ILE A 814 -14.11 28.09 32.44
C ILE A 814 -15.25 28.86 33.07
N THR A 815 -16.21 28.16 33.62
CA THR A 815 -17.33 28.80 34.34
C THR A 815 -17.01 28.88 35.84
N ASN A 816 -17.67 29.87 36.54
CA ASN A 816 -17.52 29.98 37.99
C ASN A 816 -18.24 28.87 38.78
N GLN A 817 -18.81 27.87 38.10
CA GLN A 817 -19.50 26.75 38.71
C GLN A 817 -18.58 25.58 38.95
N LYS A 818 -18.48 25.10 40.18
CA LYS A 818 -17.78 23.84 40.47
C LYS A 818 -18.57 22.63 39.97
N VAL A 819 -17.85 21.56 39.63
CA VAL A 819 -18.48 20.26 39.31
C VAL A 819 -19.20 19.68 40.52
N ARG A 820 -20.19 18.79 40.28
CA ARG A 820 -21.05 18.24 41.35
C ARG A 820 -20.26 17.53 42.45
N ASN A 821 -19.17 16.90 42.12
CA ASN A 821 -18.30 16.15 43.04
C ASN A 821 -16.90 16.76 43.14
N ALA A 822 -16.84 18.12 43.29
CA ALA A 822 -15.59 18.84 43.35
C ALA A 822 -14.68 18.34 44.48
N LYS A 823 -13.46 17.91 44.13
CA LYS A 823 -12.42 17.55 45.10
C LYS A 823 -11.89 18.80 45.76
N LYS A 824 -11.58 18.74 47.03
CA LYS A 824 -10.83 19.80 47.71
C LYS A 824 -9.34 19.52 47.45
N LEU A 825 -8.75 20.29 46.56
CA LEU A 825 -7.33 20.18 46.12
C LEU A 825 -6.46 21.16 46.92
#